data_f9b0f32be4b43f0e0d34e9a8a74c5429
#
_entry.id   f9b0f32be4b43f0e0d34e9a8a74c5429
#
_cell.length_a   1.000
_cell.length_b   1.000
_cell.length_c   1.000
_cell.angle_alpha   90.00
_cell.angle_beta   90.00
_cell.angle_gamma   90.00
#
_symmetry.space_group_name_H-M   'P 1'
#
loop_
_entity.id
_entity.type
_entity.pdbx_description
1 polymer ?
#
loop_
_entity_poly.entity_id
_entity_poly.type
_entity_poly.pdbx_seq_one_letter_code
_entity_poly.pdbx_strand_id
1 'polypeptide(L)'
;MSFLKSDLRTKKNSVSMSHNIFKKILVILAILSIFLGLLGNYNNSFARSRKKKIDISTIDTGYTIKKLKIDAKVTETNDIHITEEMDVFFNYDKHGIYRVIPEKNTIIADGDKKQIDARVSNVTVNENFTSTSKDGYKILKIGDKDKTIGGDKKYIIKYTYSIEKYNTKDGIDELYFNIVGDKINTTIGSVEYKIEFPKKYSKENIYLYAGIYEYKLDGEETVNKEKGIVTEVLSDTVIAGRIDKLILPFKAVTLRIKLGKDYFVLRNNYTDILAKIGTAAAVMTFIYTLIILYKYGRDKKLSDIITFKLPKKLDVSNTYYLKYKTTTDYRKIVPALIIEFANEGYIEIGDGADRQEKGIFAKKPKDRFDIVKIKDYNGNQYRKKIFDALFSKGDVLTEKNIKKVGQNIVTAVTEGVEIMQNSKFDKEVYDQSGLKHVWKILGMTIIPLIILFLGAVSFVGSIGITFKVISTIAILVSIFMSVMCLKQTSRTTTAIGVVVQLIIIIGMLVYAGVEAKFISGLGTGIYYIVSAILLSLQVLISFWMEKKTQKGMMYEAQVNGFVKYIKTAREEELKEMVIEHPKMFFDILPYTYIFGISKLWINKFSNIEIEKPEWYTGNVYSAMAFGQITTHVTEKIQVAMSDVASSVASSASSSGGGVSGGGFRRPEE
;
A
#
# COMPACT_ATOMS: atom_id res chain seq x y z
N MET A 1 33.15 -38.93 21.70
CA MET A 1 32.96 -37.49 21.98
C MET A 1 32.86 -36.57 20.74
N SER A 2 33.16 -37.02 19.53
CA SER A 2 33.06 -36.24 18.29
C SER A 2 31.64 -36.21 17.69
N PHE A 3 30.83 -37.23 17.90
CA PHE A 3 29.46 -37.34 17.36
C PHE A 3 28.46 -36.41 18.07
N LEU A 4 28.63 -36.10 19.35
CA LEU A 4 27.75 -35.18 20.11
C LEU A 4 28.01 -33.68 19.80
N LYS A 5 29.19 -33.35 19.24
CA LYS A 5 29.48 -31.95 18.84
C LYS A 5 28.90 -31.58 17.45
N SER A 6 28.66 -32.55 16.58
CA SER A 6 28.03 -32.33 15.27
C SER A 6 26.52 -32.05 15.41
N ASP A 7 25.84 -32.73 16.32
CA ASP A 7 24.41 -32.60 16.54
C ASP A 7 24.03 -31.24 17.21
N LEU A 8 24.92 -30.71 18.07
CA LEU A 8 24.74 -29.41 18.71
C LEU A 8 24.99 -28.24 17.72
N ARG A 9 25.84 -28.44 16.69
CA ARG A 9 26.03 -27.40 15.66
C ARG A 9 24.89 -27.35 14.64
N THR A 10 24.30 -28.50 14.31
CA THR A 10 23.10 -28.54 13.46
C THR A 10 21.87 -27.95 14.14
N LYS A 11 21.67 -28.19 15.44
CA LYS A 11 20.61 -27.51 16.22
C LYS A 11 20.83 -26.01 16.31
N LYS A 12 22.08 -25.53 16.49
CA LYS A 12 22.38 -24.10 16.60
C LYS A 12 22.16 -23.34 15.28
N ASN A 13 22.36 -23.99 14.14
CA ASN A 13 22.13 -23.39 12.82
C ASN A 13 20.65 -23.42 12.39
N SER A 14 19.86 -24.41 12.82
CA SER A 14 18.41 -24.43 12.62
C SER A 14 17.71 -23.36 13.47
N VAL A 15 18.22 -23.10 14.68
CA VAL A 15 17.73 -22.02 15.56
C VAL A 15 18.05 -20.63 14.98
N SER A 16 19.22 -20.44 14.33
CA SER A 16 19.57 -19.13 13.75
C SER A 16 18.74 -18.76 12.53
N MET A 17 18.28 -19.76 11.77
CA MET A 17 17.45 -19.52 10.58
C MET A 17 15.98 -19.31 10.94
N SER A 18 15.48 -20.01 11.95
CA SER A 18 14.18 -19.73 12.56
C SER A 18 14.17 -18.31 13.17
N HIS A 19 15.31 -17.90 13.73
CA HIS A 19 15.48 -16.58 14.32
C HIS A 19 15.44 -15.44 13.28
N ASN A 20 15.96 -15.62 12.07
CA ASN A 20 15.90 -14.62 11.00
C ASN A 20 14.50 -14.53 10.36
N ILE A 21 13.80 -15.66 10.23
CA ILE A 21 12.39 -15.67 9.78
C ILE A 21 11.51 -15.08 10.89
N PHE A 22 11.75 -15.46 12.14
CA PHE A 22 11.07 -14.94 13.30
C PHE A 22 11.29 -13.43 13.48
N LYS A 23 12.51 -12.92 13.26
CA LYS A 23 12.79 -11.47 13.23
C LYS A 23 12.05 -10.74 12.11
N LYS A 24 11.96 -11.32 10.92
CA LYS A 24 11.19 -10.74 9.81
C LYS A 24 9.68 -10.74 10.08
N ILE A 25 9.16 -11.80 10.69
CA ILE A 25 7.77 -11.87 11.15
C ILE A 25 7.53 -10.86 12.29
N LEU A 26 8.45 -10.73 13.24
CA LEU A 26 8.39 -9.73 14.31
C LEU A 26 8.41 -8.29 13.78
N VAL A 27 9.21 -7.99 12.77
CA VAL A 27 9.21 -6.67 12.10
C VAL A 27 7.87 -6.42 11.41
N ILE A 28 7.29 -7.40 10.74
CA ILE A 28 5.97 -7.30 10.12
C ILE A 28 4.88 -7.12 11.20
N LEU A 29 4.95 -7.87 12.28
CA LEU A 29 4.03 -7.72 13.42
C LEU A 29 4.21 -6.39 14.14
N ALA A 30 5.44 -5.87 14.25
CA ALA A 30 5.71 -4.55 14.79
C ALA A 30 5.16 -3.42 13.91
N ILE A 31 5.32 -3.51 12.60
CA ILE A 31 4.72 -2.57 11.64
C ILE A 31 3.18 -2.65 11.75
N LEU A 32 2.65 -3.85 11.89
CA LEU A 32 1.22 -4.09 12.07
C LEU A 32 0.70 -3.55 13.41
N SER A 33 1.46 -3.69 14.50
CA SER A 33 1.11 -3.14 15.82
C SER A 33 1.20 -1.61 15.85
N ILE A 34 2.15 -1.01 15.12
CA ILE A 34 2.21 0.45 14.92
C ILE A 34 0.99 0.91 14.12
N PHE A 35 0.59 0.18 13.07
CA PHE A 35 -0.58 0.49 12.25
C PHE A 35 -1.88 0.32 13.06
N LEU A 36 -2.00 -0.72 13.87
CA LEU A 36 -3.12 -0.93 14.80
C LEU A 36 -3.12 0.12 15.92
N GLY A 37 -1.95 0.53 16.39
CA GLY A 37 -1.78 1.63 17.36
C GLY A 37 -2.19 2.99 16.78
N LEU A 38 -1.91 3.24 15.51
CA LEU A 38 -2.38 4.44 14.80
C LEU A 38 -3.91 4.42 14.60
N LEU A 39 -4.51 3.25 14.35
CA LEU A 39 -5.98 3.09 14.30
C LEU A 39 -6.61 3.19 15.70
N GLY A 40 -5.93 2.70 16.74
CA GLY A 40 -6.37 2.80 18.15
C GLY A 40 -6.32 4.24 18.70
N ASN A 41 -5.33 5.03 18.29
CA ASN A 41 -5.22 6.44 18.68
C ASN A 41 -6.25 7.36 18.01
N TYR A 42 -6.93 6.90 16.96
CA TYR A 42 -8.03 7.65 16.37
C TYR A 42 -9.26 7.79 17.31
N ASN A 43 -9.34 6.96 18.35
CA ASN A 43 -10.44 6.99 19.32
C ASN A 43 -10.14 7.80 20.59
N ASN A 44 -8.94 8.33 20.80
CA ASN A 44 -8.55 8.96 22.08
C ASN A 44 -8.24 10.46 22.01
N SER A 45 -8.67 11.18 20.98
CA SER A 45 -8.74 12.63 21.09
C SER A 45 -9.99 13.04 21.91
N PHE A 46 -10.02 12.67 23.16
CA PHE A 46 -10.89 13.34 24.14
C PHE A 46 -10.40 14.76 24.30
N ALA A 47 -10.82 15.63 23.37
CA ALA A 47 -10.79 17.04 23.64
C ALA A 47 -11.70 17.27 24.85
N ARG A 48 -11.09 17.57 26.01
CA ARG A 48 -11.78 18.15 27.16
C ARG A 48 -12.65 19.27 26.63
N SER A 49 -13.97 19.04 26.53
CA SER A 49 -14.95 20.05 26.16
C SER A 49 -14.90 21.12 27.22
N ARG A 50 -14.05 22.13 27.07
CA ARG A 50 -14.26 23.42 27.70
C ARG A 50 -15.62 23.88 27.19
N LYS A 51 -16.56 24.20 28.10
CA LYS A 51 -17.80 24.89 27.78
C LYS A 51 -17.42 26.11 26.94
N LYS A 52 -17.48 25.99 25.61
CA LYS A 52 -17.21 27.09 24.70
C LYS A 52 -18.32 28.10 24.95
N LYS A 53 -17.95 29.24 25.49
CA LYS A 53 -18.85 30.38 25.56
C LYS A 53 -19.37 30.62 24.12
N ILE A 54 -20.69 30.67 23.95
CA ILE A 54 -21.28 30.91 22.62
C ILE A 54 -20.72 32.26 22.16
N ASP A 55 -19.98 32.22 21.08
CA ASP A 55 -19.48 33.45 20.47
C ASP A 55 -20.63 34.12 19.72
N ILE A 56 -21.02 35.26 20.19
CA ILE A 56 -22.15 36.06 19.63
C ILE A 56 -21.87 36.36 18.15
N SER A 57 -20.61 36.47 17.74
CA SER A 57 -20.24 36.71 16.34
C SER A 57 -20.62 35.54 15.39
N THR A 58 -20.93 34.34 15.91
CA THR A 58 -21.38 33.19 15.12
C THR A 58 -22.89 33.13 14.91
N ILE A 59 -23.65 34.03 15.53
CA ILE A 59 -25.10 34.15 15.32
C ILE A 59 -25.36 34.83 13.99
N ASP A 60 -26.12 34.13 13.12
CA ASP A 60 -26.52 34.71 11.84
C ASP A 60 -27.82 35.50 11.99
N THR A 61 -27.70 36.82 12.04
CA THR A 61 -28.82 37.74 12.09
C THR A 61 -29.37 38.14 10.71
N GLY A 62 -28.75 37.68 9.64
CA GLY A 62 -29.13 37.99 8.27
C GLY A 62 -30.40 37.27 7.80
N TYR A 63 -30.85 36.27 8.56
CA TYR A 63 -32.14 35.61 8.31
C TYR A 63 -32.74 35.06 9.60
N THR A 64 -34.05 34.76 9.54
CA THR A 64 -34.79 34.08 10.60
C THR A 64 -35.60 32.92 9.99
N ILE A 65 -35.77 31.84 10.74
CA ILE A 65 -36.70 30.79 10.38
C ILE A 65 -38.04 31.09 11.01
N LYS A 66 -39.02 31.51 10.21
CA LYS A 66 -40.37 31.83 10.69
C LYS A 66 -41.06 30.57 11.24
N LYS A 67 -40.96 29.48 10.46
CA LYS A 67 -41.55 28.17 10.78
C LYS A 67 -40.62 27.07 10.36
N LEU A 68 -40.39 26.08 11.23
CA LEU A 68 -39.71 24.84 10.95
C LEU A 68 -40.69 23.69 11.12
N LYS A 69 -40.92 22.91 10.04
CA LYS A 69 -41.71 21.68 10.11
C LYS A 69 -40.82 20.49 9.90
N ILE A 70 -40.96 19.45 10.75
CA ILE A 70 -40.17 18.24 10.72
C ILE A 70 -41.10 17.05 10.66
N ASP A 71 -41.01 16.29 9.58
CA ASP A 71 -41.64 14.98 9.43
C ASP A 71 -40.52 13.92 9.48
N ALA A 72 -40.56 13.03 10.49
CA ALA A 72 -39.58 12.00 10.74
C ALA A 72 -40.25 10.63 10.76
N LYS A 73 -39.76 9.70 9.94
CA LYS A 73 -40.23 8.31 9.91
C LYS A 73 -39.11 7.39 10.36
N VAL A 74 -39.27 6.80 11.55
CA VAL A 74 -38.34 5.83 12.14
C VAL A 74 -38.59 4.45 11.52
N THR A 75 -37.52 3.76 11.16
CA THR A 75 -37.59 2.38 10.65
C THR A 75 -37.28 1.37 11.74
N GLU A 76 -37.57 0.08 11.50
CA GLU A 76 -37.17 -1.00 12.41
C GLU A 76 -35.65 -1.12 12.60
N THR A 77 -34.86 -0.58 11.67
CA THR A 77 -33.39 -0.61 11.68
C THR A 77 -32.74 0.63 12.27
N ASN A 78 -33.52 1.46 12.99
CA ASN A 78 -33.08 2.72 13.57
C ASN A 78 -32.56 3.74 12.53
N ASP A 79 -33.08 3.70 11.31
CA ASP A 79 -32.95 4.80 10.37
C ASP A 79 -34.13 5.73 10.49
N ILE A 80 -33.88 7.01 10.40
CA ILE A 80 -34.92 8.04 10.45
C ILE A 80 -34.91 8.76 9.10
N HIS A 81 -36.00 8.61 8.35
CA HIS A 81 -36.21 9.42 7.15
C HIS A 81 -36.80 10.77 7.56
N ILE A 82 -36.06 11.83 7.34
CA ILE A 82 -36.38 13.17 7.82
C ILE A 82 -36.69 14.06 6.63
N THR A 83 -37.78 14.80 6.73
CA THR A 83 -38.09 15.93 5.87
C THR A 83 -38.17 17.18 6.74
N GLU A 84 -37.31 18.16 6.49
CA GLU A 84 -37.33 19.49 7.11
C GLU A 84 -37.88 20.49 6.11
N GLU A 85 -38.98 21.18 6.45
CA GLU A 85 -39.48 22.33 5.71
C GLU A 85 -39.22 23.58 6.53
N MET A 86 -38.49 24.53 5.96
CA MET A 86 -38.13 25.80 6.64
C MET A 86 -38.68 26.99 5.86
N ASP A 87 -39.54 27.74 6.46
CA ASP A 87 -39.99 29.05 5.98
C ASP A 87 -39.01 30.10 6.53
N VAL A 88 -38.13 30.60 5.67
CA VAL A 88 -37.04 31.50 6.03
C VAL A 88 -37.35 32.93 5.53
N PHE A 89 -37.06 33.90 6.36
CA PHE A 89 -37.09 35.31 5.95
C PHE A 89 -35.68 35.90 6.04
N PHE A 90 -35.17 36.40 4.91
CA PHE A 90 -33.88 37.06 4.82
C PHE A 90 -34.03 38.57 5.12
N ASN A 91 -33.36 39.01 6.19
CA ASN A 91 -33.29 40.41 6.59
C ASN A 91 -32.39 41.23 5.69
N TYR A 92 -31.42 40.59 5.08
CA TYR A 92 -30.46 41.15 4.12
C TYR A 92 -30.28 40.14 2.98
N ASP A 93 -29.85 40.62 1.83
CA ASP A 93 -29.53 39.79 0.69
C ASP A 93 -28.38 38.83 1.01
N LYS A 94 -28.61 37.55 0.81
CA LYS A 94 -27.65 36.46 1.05
C LYS A 94 -27.61 35.46 -0.10
N HIS A 95 -26.54 34.71 -0.20
CA HIS A 95 -26.41 33.65 -1.20
C HIS A 95 -27.08 32.32 -0.78
N GLY A 96 -27.61 32.24 0.46
CA GLY A 96 -28.26 31.05 0.99
C GLY A 96 -28.01 30.81 2.47
N ILE A 97 -28.19 29.57 2.91
CA ILE A 97 -28.08 29.18 4.32
C ILE A 97 -27.14 27.98 4.51
N TYR A 98 -26.68 27.79 5.73
CA TYR A 98 -25.98 26.54 6.15
C TYR A 98 -26.90 25.71 7.04
N ARG A 99 -26.99 24.39 6.73
CA ARG A 99 -27.61 23.41 7.62
C ARG A 99 -26.53 22.44 8.13
N VAL A 100 -26.31 22.44 9.43
CA VAL A 100 -25.31 21.61 10.11
C VAL A 100 -26.04 20.51 10.87
N ILE A 101 -25.78 19.24 10.53
CA ILE A 101 -26.41 18.06 11.12
C ILE A 101 -25.32 17.25 11.82
N PRO A 102 -25.48 16.93 13.12
CA PRO A 102 -24.46 16.19 13.85
C PRO A 102 -24.35 14.74 13.36
N GLU A 103 -23.14 14.27 13.09
CA GLU A 103 -22.81 12.88 12.83
C GLU A 103 -22.15 12.22 14.07
N LYS A 104 -21.86 13.01 15.11
CA LYS A 104 -21.43 12.56 16.44
C LYS A 104 -22.30 13.21 17.52
N ASN A 105 -22.96 12.37 18.29
CA ASN A 105 -23.85 12.83 19.37
C ASN A 105 -23.33 12.36 20.71
N THR A 106 -23.53 13.17 21.74
CA THR A 106 -23.31 12.75 23.13
C THR A 106 -24.68 12.58 23.80
N ILE A 107 -24.99 11.40 24.23
CA ILE A 107 -26.22 11.08 24.96
C ILE A 107 -25.90 10.76 26.42
N ILE A 108 -26.92 10.80 27.26
CA ILE A 108 -26.86 10.27 28.62
C ILE A 108 -27.62 8.94 28.61
N ALA A 109 -26.90 7.83 28.74
CA ALA A 109 -27.47 6.50 28.87
C ALA A 109 -26.93 5.83 30.14
N ASP A 110 -27.82 5.25 30.92
CA ASP A 110 -27.48 4.60 32.21
C ASP A 110 -26.76 5.53 33.21
N GLY A 111 -27.03 6.84 33.17
CA GLY A 111 -26.34 7.83 33.96
C GLY A 111 -24.98 8.30 33.46
N ASP A 112 -24.44 7.63 32.44
CA ASP A 112 -23.15 7.93 31.87
C ASP A 112 -23.28 8.68 30.52
N LYS A 113 -22.31 9.56 30.21
CA LYS A 113 -22.20 10.21 28.90
C LYS A 113 -21.61 9.20 27.92
N LYS A 114 -22.39 8.82 26.92
CA LYS A 114 -21.94 7.98 25.81
C LYS A 114 -21.90 8.78 24.52
N GLN A 115 -20.84 8.58 23.73
CA GLN A 115 -20.78 9.14 22.38
C GLN A 115 -21.37 8.11 21.44
N ILE A 116 -22.29 8.56 20.58
CA ILE A 116 -22.95 7.77 19.55
C ILE A 116 -22.63 8.38 18.21
N ASP A 117 -22.20 7.54 17.29
CA ASP A 117 -22.01 7.92 15.91
C ASP A 117 -23.35 7.83 15.15
N ALA A 118 -23.58 8.79 14.27
CA ALA A 118 -24.70 8.80 13.35
C ALA A 118 -24.23 9.13 11.94
N ARG A 119 -25.04 8.83 10.95
CA ARG A 119 -24.70 9.08 9.55
C ARG A 119 -25.85 9.77 8.84
N VAL A 120 -25.50 10.81 8.08
CA VAL A 120 -26.42 11.52 7.18
C VAL A 120 -26.20 11.06 5.75
N SER A 121 -27.23 10.50 5.11
CA SER A 121 -27.20 10.00 3.74
C SER A 121 -28.46 10.38 2.97
N ASN A 122 -28.46 10.12 1.64
CA ASN A 122 -29.60 10.39 0.74
C ASN A 122 -30.12 11.84 0.84
N VAL A 123 -29.21 12.80 0.94
CA VAL A 123 -29.57 14.20 1.05
C VAL A 123 -30.11 14.72 -0.27
N THR A 124 -31.29 15.33 -0.22
CA THR A 124 -31.87 16.10 -1.32
C THR A 124 -32.35 17.44 -0.80
N VAL A 125 -32.23 18.46 -1.60
CA VAL A 125 -32.68 19.83 -1.28
C VAL A 125 -33.38 20.37 -2.52
N ASN A 126 -34.45 21.19 -2.32
CA ASN A 126 -35.16 21.84 -3.41
C ASN A 126 -34.36 23.00 -4.06
N GLU A 127 -33.15 23.28 -3.59
CA GLU A 127 -32.25 24.29 -4.09
C GLU A 127 -30.86 23.69 -4.36
N ASN A 128 -30.01 24.41 -5.09
CA ASN A 128 -28.61 24.02 -5.27
C ASN A 128 -27.91 23.88 -3.92
N PHE A 129 -27.15 22.83 -3.73
CA PHE A 129 -26.40 22.63 -2.50
C PHE A 129 -25.08 21.86 -2.72
N THR A 130 -24.17 22.07 -1.79
CA THR A 130 -22.98 21.24 -1.62
C THR A 130 -22.96 20.65 -0.22
N SER A 131 -22.39 19.47 -0.05
CA SER A 131 -22.30 18.80 1.25
C SER A 131 -20.88 18.40 1.59
N THR A 132 -20.47 18.59 2.86
CA THR A 132 -19.16 18.20 3.38
C THR A 132 -19.33 17.60 4.77
N SER A 133 -18.59 16.52 5.10
CA SER A 133 -18.50 16.02 6.48
C SER A 133 -17.21 16.53 7.11
N LYS A 134 -17.32 17.24 8.23
CA LYS A 134 -16.18 17.80 8.95
C LYS A 134 -16.45 17.85 10.45
N ASP A 135 -15.47 17.49 11.25
CA ASP A 135 -15.48 17.58 12.72
C ASP A 135 -16.68 16.88 13.39
N GLY A 136 -17.19 15.80 12.78
CA GLY A 136 -18.36 15.06 13.27
C GLY A 136 -19.70 15.70 12.92
N TYR A 137 -19.74 16.53 11.89
CA TYR A 137 -20.94 17.17 11.36
C TYR A 137 -21.05 17.01 9.86
N LYS A 138 -22.26 16.80 9.36
CA LYS A 138 -22.62 16.99 7.96
C LYS A 138 -23.05 18.43 7.75
N ILE A 139 -22.33 19.14 6.91
CA ILE A 139 -22.56 20.57 6.62
C ILE A 139 -23.13 20.66 5.20
N LEU A 140 -24.35 21.17 5.10
CA LEU A 140 -25.00 21.48 3.83
C LEU A 140 -24.89 22.98 3.61
N LYS A 141 -24.24 23.42 2.53
CA LYS A 141 -24.27 24.80 2.05
C LYS A 141 -25.31 24.86 0.95
N ILE A 142 -26.43 25.53 1.22
CA ILE A 142 -27.63 25.56 0.36
C ILE A 142 -27.74 26.94 -0.23
N GLY A 143 -27.74 27.04 -1.55
CA GLY A 143 -27.86 28.31 -2.29
C GLY A 143 -26.87 28.37 -3.47
N ASP A 144 -26.82 29.53 -4.11
CA ASP A 144 -26.00 29.80 -5.28
C ASP A 144 -25.07 30.98 -4.99
N LYS A 145 -23.79 30.85 -5.28
CA LYS A 145 -22.78 31.89 -5.04
C LYS A 145 -22.96 33.11 -5.92
N ASP A 146 -23.62 32.94 -7.07
CA ASP A 146 -23.81 33.98 -8.08
C ASP A 146 -25.20 34.66 -8.01
N LYS A 147 -26.06 34.23 -7.05
CA LYS A 147 -27.40 34.75 -6.84
C LYS A 147 -27.62 35.17 -5.40
N THR A 148 -28.26 36.29 -5.17
CA THR A 148 -28.70 36.75 -3.86
C THR A 148 -30.19 36.51 -3.69
N ILE A 149 -30.60 36.28 -2.46
CA ILE A 149 -31.98 36.02 -2.04
C ILE A 149 -32.29 36.97 -0.89
N GLY A 150 -33.38 37.72 -1.01
CA GLY A 150 -33.97 38.57 0.01
C GLY A 150 -35.42 38.20 0.24
N GLY A 151 -35.96 38.54 1.42
CA GLY A 151 -37.35 38.26 1.77
C GLY A 151 -37.67 36.80 2.07
N ASP A 152 -38.89 36.38 1.71
CA ASP A 152 -39.38 35.02 2.02
C ASP A 152 -38.83 33.94 1.08
N LYS A 153 -38.35 32.87 1.68
CA LYS A 153 -37.85 31.70 0.94
C LYS A 153 -38.17 30.41 1.70
N LYS A 154 -38.65 29.38 0.94
CA LYS A 154 -38.92 28.05 1.49
C LYS A 154 -37.83 27.06 1.09
N TYR A 155 -37.26 26.38 2.09
CA TYR A 155 -36.32 25.28 1.90
C TYR A 155 -36.97 23.97 2.30
N ILE A 156 -36.74 22.91 1.49
CA ILE A 156 -37.17 21.57 1.79
C ILE A 156 -35.92 20.69 1.71
N ILE A 157 -35.54 20.12 2.85
CA ILE A 157 -34.36 19.28 2.98
C ILE A 157 -34.84 17.88 3.38
N LYS A 158 -34.45 16.85 2.59
CA LYS A 158 -34.77 15.45 2.93
C LYS A 158 -33.46 14.70 3.09
N TYR A 159 -33.39 13.85 4.09
CA TYR A 159 -32.22 12.99 4.33
C TYR A 159 -32.60 11.77 5.17
N THR A 160 -31.72 10.78 5.15
CA THR A 160 -31.76 9.64 6.05
C THR A 160 -30.73 9.81 7.15
N TYR A 161 -31.17 9.76 8.39
CA TYR A 161 -30.35 9.85 9.60
C TYR A 161 -30.28 8.47 10.24
N SER A 162 -29.14 7.78 10.08
CA SER A 162 -28.89 6.43 10.60
C SER A 162 -28.13 6.54 11.92
N ILE A 163 -28.67 6.02 13.00
CA ILE A 163 -28.06 6.06 14.34
C ILE A 163 -27.44 4.70 14.65
N GLU A 164 -26.19 4.70 15.16
CA GLU A 164 -25.54 3.49 15.63
C GLU A 164 -26.32 2.90 16.83
N LYS A 165 -26.59 1.57 16.77
CA LYS A 165 -27.23 0.89 17.91
C LYS A 165 -26.28 0.93 19.09
N TYR A 166 -26.73 1.44 20.21
CA TYR A 166 -26.01 1.39 21.47
C TYR A 166 -26.76 0.49 22.48
N ASN A 167 -26.01 -0.24 23.28
CA ASN A 167 -26.59 -1.07 24.31
C ASN A 167 -26.71 -0.30 25.61
N THR A 168 -27.92 -0.24 26.13
CA THR A 168 -28.15 0.15 27.53
C THR A 168 -27.87 -1.04 28.44
N LYS A 169 -27.56 -0.80 29.73
CA LYS A 169 -27.32 -1.87 30.71
C LYS A 169 -28.53 -2.79 30.83
N ASP A 170 -29.73 -2.25 30.64
CA ASP A 170 -31.00 -2.97 30.77
C ASP A 170 -31.42 -3.66 29.46
N GLY A 171 -30.67 -3.48 28.35
CA GLY A 171 -31.03 -3.97 27.03
C GLY A 171 -32.23 -3.29 26.41
N ILE A 172 -32.62 -2.11 26.90
CA ILE A 172 -33.75 -1.32 26.42
C ILE A 172 -33.27 -0.43 25.30
N ASP A 173 -33.95 -0.49 24.14
CA ASP A 173 -33.72 0.44 23.04
C ASP A 173 -34.35 1.81 23.33
N GLU A 174 -33.68 2.87 23.00
CA GLU A 174 -34.14 4.23 23.15
C GLU A 174 -34.00 5.00 21.84
N LEU A 175 -34.96 5.87 21.54
CA LEU A 175 -34.79 6.93 20.56
C LEU A 175 -34.39 8.22 21.25
N TYR A 176 -33.26 8.79 20.83
CA TYR A 176 -32.77 10.10 21.28
C TYR A 176 -32.63 10.98 20.07
N PHE A 177 -33.65 11.84 19.81
CA PHE A 177 -33.76 12.57 18.58
C PHE A 177 -33.89 14.09 18.82
N ASN A 178 -33.00 14.86 18.18
CA ASN A 178 -33.07 16.32 18.20
C ASN A 178 -34.08 16.81 17.16
N ILE A 179 -35.27 17.16 17.61
CA ILE A 179 -36.26 17.85 16.77
C ILE A 179 -35.69 19.18 16.24
N VAL A 180 -35.06 19.93 17.15
CA VAL A 180 -34.26 21.12 16.77
C VAL A 180 -32.82 20.88 17.16
N GLY A 181 -31.92 20.96 16.21
CA GLY A 181 -30.49 20.78 16.45
C GLY A 181 -29.82 21.99 17.09
N ASP A 182 -28.79 21.75 17.90
CA ASP A 182 -28.00 22.77 18.61
C ASP A 182 -27.06 23.61 17.72
N LYS A 183 -27.05 23.33 16.41
CA LYS A 183 -26.18 24.04 15.44
C LYS A 183 -26.96 25.02 14.53
N ILE A 184 -28.23 25.25 14.82
CA ILE A 184 -28.97 26.33 14.14
C ILE A 184 -28.57 27.63 14.79
N ASN A 185 -27.94 28.51 14.02
CA ASN A 185 -27.33 29.75 14.50
C ASN A 185 -28.21 30.99 14.33
N THR A 186 -29.48 30.79 14.03
CA THR A 186 -30.48 31.83 13.92
C THR A 186 -31.71 31.51 14.78
N THR A 187 -32.63 32.47 14.92
CA THR A 187 -33.88 32.29 15.66
C THR A 187 -34.90 31.48 14.86
N ILE A 188 -35.73 30.71 15.56
CA ILE A 188 -36.87 29.97 14.99
C ILE A 188 -38.15 30.45 15.66
N GLY A 189 -39.10 30.92 14.87
CA GLY A 189 -40.38 31.47 15.39
C GLY A 189 -41.29 30.37 15.94
N SER A 190 -41.48 29.30 15.18
CA SER A 190 -42.31 28.16 15.60
C SER A 190 -41.80 26.88 15.01
N VAL A 191 -42.09 25.74 15.67
CA VAL A 191 -41.74 24.39 15.20
C VAL A 191 -42.98 23.52 15.22
N GLU A 192 -43.20 22.79 14.13
CA GLU A 192 -44.14 21.68 14.08
C GLU A 192 -43.36 20.38 13.81
N TYR A 193 -43.72 19.31 14.47
CA TYR A 193 -43.06 18.01 14.24
C TYR A 193 -44.04 16.84 14.29
N LYS A 194 -43.76 15.82 13.50
CA LYS A 194 -44.45 14.55 13.49
C LYS A 194 -43.40 13.44 13.39
N ILE A 195 -43.48 12.44 14.28
CA ILE A 195 -42.59 11.31 14.32
C ILE A 195 -43.38 10.02 14.24
N GLU A 196 -43.16 9.24 13.20
CA GLU A 196 -43.80 7.93 12.99
C GLU A 196 -42.84 6.82 13.36
N PHE A 197 -43.31 5.86 14.15
CA PHE A 197 -42.57 4.71 14.62
C PHE A 197 -43.02 3.45 13.89
N PRO A 198 -42.11 2.46 13.64
CA PRO A 198 -42.44 1.23 12.92
C PRO A 198 -43.32 0.26 13.74
N LYS A 199 -43.29 0.38 15.09
CA LYS A 199 -44.01 -0.48 16.04
C LYS A 199 -44.59 0.37 17.17
N LYS A 200 -45.49 -0.22 17.93
CA LYS A 200 -46.01 0.41 19.16
C LYS A 200 -44.90 0.67 20.16
N TYR A 201 -44.96 1.75 20.87
CA TYR A 201 -44.06 2.13 21.94
C TYR A 201 -44.83 2.43 23.22
N SER A 202 -44.13 2.40 24.39
CA SER A 202 -44.76 2.73 25.69
C SER A 202 -44.91 4.25 25.81
N LYS A 203 -46.14 4.69 26.10
CA LYS A 203 -46.45 6.09 26.31
C LYS A 203 -45.89 6.70 27.59
N GLU A 204 -45.51 5.83 28.55
CA GLU A 204 -45.07 6.23 29.89
C GLU A 204 -43.63 6.77 29.98
N ASN A 205 -42.83 6.58 28.92
CA ASN A 205 -41.39 6.82 28.97
C ASN A 205 -40.95 7.82 27.87
N ILE A 206 -41.73 8.86 27.70
CA ILE A 206 -41.47 9.93 26.72
C ILE A 206 -40.96 11.17 27.48
N TYR A 207 -39.80 11.69 27.07
CA TYR A 207 -39.18 12.87 27.66
C TYR A 207 -38.87 13.89 26.55
N LEU A 208 -39.20 15.16 26.82
CA LEU A 208 -38.85 16.27 25.94
C LEU A 208 -37.88 17.20 26.67
N TYR A 209 -36.76 17.47 26.09
CA TYR A 209 -35.77 18.43 26.61
C TYR A 209 -35.76 19.67 25.76
N ALA A 210 -36.03 20.82 26.37
CA ALA A 210 -35.97 22.11 25.70
C ALA A 210 -34.99 23.05 26.42
N GLY A 211 -33.79 23.18 25.89
CA GLY A 211 -32.71 23.89 26.54
C GLY A 211 -32.17 23.14 27.77
N ILE A 212 -32.33 23.73 28.98
CA ILE A 212 -31.89 23.12 30.25
C ILE A 212 -33.01 22.38 31.00
N TYR A 213 -34.23 22.41 30.47
CA TYR A 213 -35.41 21.87 31.13
C TYR A 213 -35.74 20.48 30.58
N GLU A 214 -36.01 19.54 31.48
CA GLU A 214 -36.54 18.21 31.18
C GLU A 214 -38.04 18.20 31.47
N TYR A 215 -38.85 17.70 30.54
CA TYR A 215 -40.28 17.51 30.69
C TYR A 215 -40.56 16.00 30.51
N LYS A 216 -41.12 15.37 31.56
CA LYS A 216 -41.68 14.03 31.42
C LYS A 216 -43.10 14.16 30.89
N LEU A 217 -43.44 13.43 29.85
CA LEU A 217 -44.77 13.35 29.28
C LEU A 217 -45.49 12.17 29.93
N ASP A 218 -46.45 12.47 30.78
CA ASP A 218 -47.30 11.47 31.43
C ASP A 218 -48.69 11.46 30.76
N GLY A 219 -49.03 10.40 30.06
CA GLY A 219 -50.32 10.24 29.43
C GLY A 219 -50.42 10.68 27.96
N GLU A 220 -51.67 10.73 27.44
CA GLU A 220 -51.92 10.94 26.02
C GLU A 220 -51.73 12.39 25.56
N GLU A 221 -51.79 13.35 26.49
CA GLU A 221 -51.67 14.76 26.21
C GLU A 221 -50.88 15.47 27.32
N THR A 222 -49.71 15.99 26.99
CA THR A 222 -49.01 16.90 27.92
C THR A 222 -48.88 18.27 27.29
N VAL A 223 -49.69 19.11 27.77
CA VAL A 223 -49.71 20.50 27.38
C VAL A 223 -49.00 21.32 28.44
N ASN A 224 -47.80 21.80 28.16
CA ASN A 224 -47.23 22.88 28.93
C ASN A 224 -47.63 24.22 28.27
N LYS A 225 -48.93 24.56 28.38
CA LYS A 225 -49.52 25.77 27.75
C LYS A 225 -48.81 27.05 28.17
N GLU A 226 -48.29 27.12 29.40
CA GLU A 226 -47.55 28.30 29.89
C GLU A 226 -46.18 28.48 29.18
N LYS A 227 -45.63 27.40 28.61
CA LYS A 227 -44.33 27.45 27.93
C LYS A 227 -44.42 27.35 26.41
N GLY A 228 -45.62 27.29 25.84
CA GLY A 228 -45.83 27.23 24.40
C GLY A 228 -45.34 25.93 23.74
N ILE A 229 -45.28 24.82 24.49
CA ILE A 229 -44.88 23.51 24.00
C ILE A 229 -46.07 22.58 24.11
N VAL A 230 -46.56 22.07 22.98
CA VAL A 230 -47.64 21.09 22.90
C VAL A 230 -47.08 19.83 22.25
N THR A 231 -47.23 18.68 22.89
CA THR A 231 -46.90 17.37 22.35
C THR A 231 -48.10 16.46 22.51
N GLU A 232 -48.50 15.84 21.43
CA GLU A 232 -49.68 14.99 21.37
C GLU A 232 -49.25 13.59 20.89
N VAL A 233 -49.70 12.56 21.59
CA VAL A 233 -49.58 11.18 21.15
C VAL A 233 -50.80 10.86 20.31
N LEU A 234 -50.66 10.97 18.98
CA LEU A 234 -51.80 10.78 18.05
C LEU A 234 -52.22 9.33 17.94
N SER A 235 -51.29 8.35 18.14
CA SER A 235 -51.56 6.94 18.14
C SER A 235 -50.44 6.17 18.86
N ASP A 236 -50.57 4.83 18.93
CA ASP A 236 -49.52 3.97 19.51
C ASP A 236 -48.20 3.99 18.71
N THR A 237 -48.19 4.60 17.52
CA THR A 237 -47.02 4.65 16.61
C THR A 237 -46.71 6.08 16.14
N VAL A 238 -47.44 7.10 16.55
CA VAL A 238 -47.27 8.47 16.06
C VAL A 238 -47.29 9.48 17.18
N ILE A 239 -46.22 10.27 17.25
CA ILE A 239 -46.11 11.46 18.10
C ILE A 239 -46.08 12.70 17.21
N ALA A 240 -46.87 13.67 17.53
CA ALA A 240 -46.81 15.00 16.90
C ALA A 240 -46.76 16.10 17.96
N GLY A 241 -46.32 17.26 17.56
CA GLY A 241 -46.33 18.39 18.46
C GLY A 241 -45.97 19.69 17.76
N ARG A 242 -46.15 20.79 18.54
CA ARG A 242 -45.80 22.14 18.11
C ARG A 242 -45.14 22.92 19.24
N ILE A 243 -44.28 23.84 18.87
CA ILE A 243 -43.63 24.76 19.79
C ILE A 243 -43.92 26.15 19.24
N ASP A 244 -44.83 26.87 19.92
CA ASP A 244 -45.27 28.20 19.52
C ASP A 244 -44.45 29.29 20.27
N LYS A 245 -43.21 28.97 20.64
CA LYS A 245 -42.31 29.87 21.33
C LYS A 245 -41.05 30.08 20.54
N LEU A 246 -40.56 31.33 20.55
CA LEU A 246 -39.28 31.67 19.92
C LEU A 246 -38.15 30.79 20.47
N ILE A 247 -37.47 30.04 19.59
CA ILE A 247 -36.29 29.31 19.92
C ILE A 247 -35.06 30.12 19.55
N LEU A 248 -34.23 30.39 20.55
CA LEU A 248 -33.01 31.17 20.39
C LEU A 248 -31.93 30.38 19.67
N PRO A 249 -30.97 31.05 19.04
CA PRO A 249 -29.83 30.39 18.39
C PRO A 249 -29.13 29.39 19.32
N PHE A 250 -28.69 28.26 18.77
CA PHE A 250 -27.96 27.18 19.46
C PHE A 250 -28.76 26.49 20.59
N LYS A 251 -30.09 26.61 20.61
CA LYS A 251 -30.94 25.89 21.55
C LYS A 251 -31.54 24.66 20.89
N ALA A 252 -31.23 23.47 21.46
CA ALA A 252 -31.79 22.21 21.00
C ALA A 252 -33.16 21.94 21.63
N VAL A 253 -34.01 21.23 20.89
CA VAL A 253 -35.17 20.53 21.41
C VAL A 253 -35.04 19.06 21.09
N THR A 254 -34.97 18.24 22.13
CA THR A 254 -34.66 16.80 22.00
C THR A 254 -35.80 15.96 22.56
N LEU A 255 -36.25 14.99 21.79
CA LEU A 255 -37.18 13.94 22.21
C LEU A 255 -36.41 12.68 22.58
N ARG A 256 -36.67 12.13 23.77
CA ARG A 256 -36.15 10.84 24.24
C ARG A 256 -37.32 9.92 24.54
N ILE A 257 -37.28 8.72 23.99
CA ILE A 257 -38.33 7.71 24.21
C ILE A 257 -37.63 6.38 24.52
N LYS A 258 -38.02 5.75 25.63
CA LYS A 258 -37.65 4.35 25.93
C LYS A 258 -38.64 3.44 25.21
N LEU A 259 -38.14 2.63 24.29
CA LEU A 259 -38.96 1.88 23.34
C LEU A 259 -39.24 0.44 23.81
N GLY A 260 -38.35 -0.15 24.54
CA GLY A 260 -38.41 -1.54 25.01
C GLY A 260 -37.21 -2.36 24.57
N LYS A 261 -37.17 -3.64 25.00
CA LYS A 261 -36.10 -4.57 24.61
C LYS A 261 -36.27 -4.97 23.16
N ASP A 262 -35.15 -4.98 22.42
CA ASP A 262 -35.07 -5.41 21.01
C ASP A 262 -36.11 -4.73 20.11
N TYR A 263 -36.44 -3.49 20.39
CA TYR A 263 -37.34 -2.71 19.58
C TYR A 263 -36.81 -2.49 18.18
N PHE A 264 -35.51 -2.16 18.07
CA PHE A 264 -34.84 -2.06 16.80
C PHE A 264 -34.21 -3.39 16.42
N VAL A 265 -34.55 -3.88 15.23
CA VAL A 265 -33.95 -5.05 14.63
C VAL A 265 -32.58 -4.67 14.07
N LEU A 266 -31.55 -5.44 14.39
CA LEU A 266 -30.27 -5.28 13.71
C LEU A 266 -30.49 -5.42 12.19
N ARG A 267 -29.99 -4.48 11.43
CA ARG A 267 -30.04 -4.54 9.97
C ARG A 267 -29.62 -5.92 9.50
N ASN A 268 -30.31 -6.46 8.49
CA ASN A 268 -30.11 -7.80 7.98
C ASN A 268 -28.68 -8.31 8.15
N ASN A 269 -28.52 -9.34 8.95
CA ASN A 269 -27.26 -9.94 9.36
C ASN A 269 -26.43 -10.56 8.23
N TYR A 270 -26.84 -10.40 6.93
CA TYR A 270 -26.07 -10.94 5.81
C TYR A 270 -24.63 -10.41 5.80
N THR A 271 -24.42 -9.14 6.14
CA THR A 271 -23.09 -8.56 6.26
C THR A 271 -22.27 -9.23 7.35
N ASP A 272 -22.83 -9.41 8.52
CA ASP A 272 -22.14 -10.05 9.66
C ASP A 272 -21.90 -11.53 9.37
N ILE A 273 -22.89 -12.23 8.81
CA ILE A 273 -22.76 -13.63 8.40
C ILE A 273 -21.69 -13.78 7.32
N LEU A 274 -21.72 -12.95 6.27
CA LEU A 274 -20.75 -13.00 5.18
C LEU A 274 -19.35 -12.57 5.64
N ALA A 275 -19.24 -11.61 6.57
CA ALA A 275 -17.97 -11.26 7.18
C ALA A 275 -17.35 -12.44 7.95
N LYS A 276 -18.15 -13.16 8.75
CA LYS A 276 -17.72 -14.36 9.49
C LYS A 276 -17.31 -15.48 8.53
N ILE A 277 -18.13 -15.77 7.52
CA ILE A 277 -17.84 -16.80 6.51
C ILE A 277 -16.58 -16.43 5.71
N GLY A 278 -16.46 -15.18 5.26
CA GLY A 278 -15.29 -14.69 4.54
C GLY A 278 -14.00 -14.76 5.36
N THR A 279 -14.08 -14.43 6.66
CA THR A 279 -12.94 -14.56 7.57
C THR A 279 -12.57 -16.02 7.81
N ALA A 280 -13.54 -16.91 8.01
CA ALA A 280 -13.29 -18.35 8.12
C ALA A 280 -12.64 -18.90 6.85
N ALA A 281 -13.10 -18.49 5.68
CA ALA A 281 -12.46 -18.84 4.41
C ALA A 281 -11.03 -18.28 4.30
N ALA A 282 -10.77 -17.05 4.75
CA ALA A 282 -9.43 -16.48 4.78
C ALA A 282 -8.47 -17.26 5.71
N VAL A 283 -8.95 -17.69 6.88
CA VAL A 283 -8.19 -18.55 7.81
C VAL A 283 -7.88 -19.90 7.16
N MET A 284 -8.85 -20.55 6.53
CA MET A 284 -8.65 -21.86 5.88
C MET A 284 -7.64 -21.76 4.73
N THR A 285 -7.76 -20.74 3.88
CA THR A 285 -6.81 -20.52 2.77
C THR A 285 -5.42 -20.16 3.27
N PHE A 286 -5.32 -19.45 4.38
CA PHE A 286 -4.03 -19.14 5.03
C PHE A 286 -3.36 -20.40 5.59
N ILE A 287 -4.10 -21.25 6.31
CA ILE A 287 -3.59 -22.55 6.80
C ILE A 287 -3.12 -23.41 5.64
N TYR A 288 -3.90 -23.49 4.57
CA TYR A 288 -3.51 -24.22 3.36
C TYR A 288 -2.21 -23.67 2.76
N THR A 289 -2.06 -22.35 2.72
CA THR A 289 -0.81 -21.68 2.26
C THR A 289 0.38 -22.07 3.11
N LEU A 290 0.23 -22.15 4.43
CA LEU A 290 1.30 -22.60 5.34
C LEU A 290 1.68 -24.07 5.10
N ILE A 291 0.70 -24.93 4.82
CA ILE A 291 0.95 -26.34 4.50
C ILE A 291 1.74 -26.46 3.18
N ILE A 292 1.35 -25.68 2.16
CA ILE A 292 2.06 -25.65 0.88
C ILE A 292 3.49 -25.11 1.07
N LEU A 293 3.65 -24.01 1.82
CA LEU A 293 4.97 -23.45 2.15
C LEU A 293 5.87 -24.50 2.84
N TYR A 294 5.32 -25.23 3.79
CA TYR A 294 6.07 -26.29 4.49
C TYR A 294 6.51 -27.41 3.54
N LYS A 295 5.63 -27.84 2.63
CA LYS A 295 5.92 -28.94 1.68
C LYS A 295 6.80 -28.51 0.50
N TYR A 296 6.59 -27.32 -0.04
CA TYR A 296 7.14 -26.92 -1.34
C TYR A 296 8.00 -25.67 -1.29
N GLY A 297 7.93 -24.85 -0.22
CA GLY A 297 8.64 -23.57 -0.12
C GLY A 297 9.98 -23.62 0.62
N ARG A 298 10.46 -24.80 1.02
CA ARG A 298 11.72 -24.92 1.77
C ARG A 298 12.82 -25.56 0.94
N ASP A 299 13.91 -24.81 0.75
CA ASP A 299 15.16 -25.37 0.25
C ASP A 299 15.89 -26.10 1.38
N LYS A 300 16.38 -27.32 1.12
CA LYS A 300 17.31 -28.00 2.02
C LYS A 300 18.66 -27.28 1.92
N LYS A 301 19.17 -26.73 3.01
CA LYS A 301 20.53 -26.19 3.02
C LYS A 301 21.52 -27.32 2.97
N LEU A 302 22.35 -27.32 1.94
CA LEU A 302 23.56 -28.14 1.86
C LEU A 302 24.71 -27.39 2.56
N SER A 303 25.67 -28.15 3.10
CA SER A 303 26.90 -27.56 3.62
C SER A 303 27.73 -26.98 2.48
N ASP A 304 28.39 -25.84 2.74
CA ASP A 304 29.24 -25.19 1.75
C ASP A 304 30.36 -26.15 1.29
N ILE A 305 30.51 -26.30 0.00
CA ILE A 305 31.56 -27.12 -0.62
C ILE A 305 32.72 -26.20 -0.97
N ILE A 306 33.78 -26.24 -0.16
CA ILE A 306 34.96 -25.37 -0.37
C ILE A 306 35.67 -25.84 -1.66
N THR A 307 35.79 -24.90 -2.60
CA THR A 307 36.46 -25.14 -3.87
C THR A 307 37.11 -23.85 -4.37
N PHE A 308 38.22 -23.94 -5.07
CA PHE A 308 38.86 -22.80 -5.75
C PHE A 308 38.45 -22.70 -7.22
N LYS A 309 37.74 -23.71 -7.77
CA LYS A 309 37.26 -23.71 -9.14
C LYS A 309 35.79 -24.12 -9.21
N LEU A 310 35.02 -23.38 -9.96
CA LEU A 310 33.62 -23.71 -10.22
C LEU A 310 33.47 -24.63 -11.45
N PRO A 311 32.43 -25.47 -11.52
CA PRO A 311 32.10 -26.21 -12.71
C PRO A 311 31.91 -25.31 -13.95
N LYS A 312 32.28 -25.78 -15.14
CA LYS A 312 32.15 -25.00 -16.40
C LYS A 312 30.76 -24.45 -16.67
N LYS A 313 29.69 -25.08 -16.14
CA LYS A 313 28.32 -24.59 -16.24
C LYS A 313 28.05 -23.36 -15.39
N LEU A 314 28.85 -23.10 -14.37
CA LEU A 314 28.77 -21.92 -13.51
C LEU A 314 29.72 -20.84 -14.03
N ASP A 315 29.53 -20.42 -15.30
CA ASP A 315 30.15 -19.21 -15.82
C ASP A 315 29.68 -17.98 -15.01
N VAL A 316 30.26 -16.83 -15.24
CA VAL A 316 29.95 -15.60 -14.50
C VAL A 316 28.47 -15.28 -14.58
N SER A 317 27.84 -15.41 -15.74
CA SER A 317 26.42 -15.09 -15.94
C SER A 317 25.49 -16.04 -15.20
N ASN A 318 25.74 -17.33 -15.27
CA ASN A 318 24.98 -18.36 -14.59
C ASN A 318 25.16 -18.30 -13.08
N THR A 319 26.40 -18.03 -12.62
CA THR A 319 26.71 -17.85 -11.19
C THR A 319 25.99 -16.63 -10.61
N TYR A 320 26.01 -15.53 -11.33
CA TYR A 320 25.29 -14.31 -10.93
C TYR A 320 23.78 -14.55 -10.85
N TYR A 321 23.22 -15.15 -11.90
CA TYR A 321 21.79 -15.49 -11.96
C TYR A 321 21.37 -16.47 -10.85
N LEU A 322 22.15 -17.52 -10.60
CA LEU A 322 21.90 -18.46 -9.52
C LEU A 322 21.86 -17.79 -8.14
N LYS A 323 22.74 -16.81 -7.92
CA LYS A 323 22.85 -16.12 -6.62
C LYS A 323 21.78 -15.07 -6.39
N TYR A 324 21.47 -14.28 -7.43
CA TYR A 324 20.62 -13.08 -7.31
C TYR A 324 19.30 -13.19 -8.06
N LYS A 325 19.15 -14.18 -8.93
CA LYS A 325 18.00 -14.38 -9.84
C LYS A 325 17.63 -13.13 -10.66
N THR A 326 18.63 -12.38 -11.02
CA THR A 326 18.50 -11.18 -11.86
C THR A 326 19.79 -10.99 -12.66
N THR A 327 19.70 -10.19 -13.70
CA THR A 327 20.85 -9.74 -14.48
C THR A 327 20.97 -8.22 -14.49
N THR A 328 20.11 -7.51 -13.77
CA THR A 328 19.92 -6.06 -13.92
C THR A 328 21.00 -5.18 -13.28
N ASP A 329 21.82 -5.71 -12.36
CA ASP A 329 22.92 -4.94 -11.78
C ASP A 329 24.13 -4.90 -12.71
N TYR A 330 24.05 -4.03 -13.72
CA TYR A 330 25.11 -3.82 -14.70
C TYR A 330 26.47 -3.47 -14.11
N ARG A 331 26.47 -2.86 -12.89
CA ARG A 331 27.72 -2.45 -12.21
C ARG A 331 28.59 -3.63 -11.83
N LYS A 332 27.99 -4.80 -11.65
CA LYS A 332 28.69 -6.04 -11.29
C LYS A 332 28.90 -6.95 -12.49
N ILE A 333 27.84 -7.12 -13.28
CA ILE A 333 27.85 -8.15 -14.32
C ILE A 333 28.67 -7.75 -15.56
N VAL A 334 28.60 -6.47 -15.99
CA VAL A 334 29.29 -6.05 -17.21
C VAL A 334 30.81 -6.07 -17.08
N PRO A 335 31.43 -5.50 -16.00
CA PRO A 335 32.88 -5.62 -15.81
C PRO A 335 33.36 -7.07 -15.68
N ALA A 336 32.58 -7.90 -14.98
CA ALA A 336 32.90 -9.32 -14.84
C ALA A 336 32.91 -10.04 -16.19
N LEU A 337 31.92 -9.80 -17.06
CA LEU A 337 31.85 -10.40 -18.40
C LEU A 337 32.97 -9.91 -19.31
N ILE A 338 33.38 -8.64 -19.22
CA ILE A 338 34.52 -8.13 -19.98
C ILE A 338 35.79 -8.91 -19.66
N ILE A 339 36.09 -9.15 -18.39
CA ILE A 339 37.28 -9.91 -17.97
C ILE A 339 37.12 -11.37 -18.39
N GLU A 340 35.92 -11.95 -18.28
CA GLU A 340 35.66 -13.32 -18.73
C GLU A 340 35.84 -13.48 -20.25
N PHE A 341 35.37 -12.53 -21.07
CA PHE A 341 35.59 -12.52 -22.51
C PHE A 341 37.08 -12.39 -22.88
N ALA A 342 37.86 -11.62 -22.10
CA ALA A 342 39.29 -11.53 -22.27
C ALA A 342 39.98 -12.88 -21.96
N ASN A 343 39.66 -13.49 -20.82
CA ASN A 343 40.18 -14.80 -20.45
C ASN A 343 39.88 -15.89 -21.48
N GLU A 344 38.72 -15.79 -22.17
CA GLU A 344 38.33 -16.71 -23.23
C GLU A 344 38.89 -16.31 -24.62
N GLY A 345 39.67 -15.23 -24.73
CA GLY A 345 40.32 -14.78 -25.95
C GLY A 345 39.37 -14.17 -27.01
N TYR A 346 38.24 -13.59 -26.59
CA TYR A 346 37.33 -12.87 -27.49
C TYR A 346 37.67 -11.39 -27.62
N ILE A 347 38.35 -10.84 -26.59
CA ILE A 347 38.77 -9.45 -26.56
C ILE A 347 40.18 -9.32 -25.99
N GLU A 348 40.85 -8.22 -26.33
CA GLU A 348 42.08 -7.75 -25.68
C GLU A 348 41.83 -6.45 -24.94
N ILE A 349 42.54 -6.26 -23.82
CA ILE A 349 42.46 -5.06 -22.99
C ILE A 349 43.83 -4.40 -22.95
N GLY A 350 43.91 -3.10 -23.36
CA GLY A 350 45.10 -2.28 -23.32
C GLY A 350 45.00 -1.13 -22.33
N ASP A 351 46.14 -0.53 -22.02
CA ASP A 351 46.24 0.67 -21.18
C ASP A 351 46.09 1.99 -22.00
N GLY A 352 45.73 1.90 -23.28
CA GLY A 352 45.55 3.03 -24.19
C GLY A 352 46.84 3.70 -24.64
N ALA A 353 48.01 3.20 -24.20
CA ALA A 353 49.32 3.82 -24.46
C ALA A 353 49.90 3.48 -25.84
N ASP A 354 49.62 2.27 -26.38
CA ASP A 354 50.30 1.72 -27.55
C ASP A 354 49.74 2.15 -28.91
N ARG A 355 48.62 2.90 -28.93
CA ARG A 355 47.99 3.36 -30.20
C ARG A 355 48.28 4.81 -30.56
N GLN A 356 49.41 5.37 -30.07
CA GLN A 356 49.80 6.73 -30.40
C GLN A 356 50.51 6.76 -31.75
N GLU A 357 50.06 7.71 -32.59
CA GLU A 357 50.88 8.18 -33.70
C GLU A 357 52.21 8.67 -33.15
N LYS A 358 53.33 8.06 -33.59
CA LYS A 358 54.70 8.46 -33.27
C LYS A 358 54.97 9.81 -33.91
N GLY A 359 54.83 10.89 -33.16
CA GLY A 359 55.16 12.25 -33.58
C GLY A 359 55.76 13.05 -32.43
N ILE A 360 56.72 13.94 -32.75
CA ILE A 360 57.48 14.77 -31.81
C ILE A 360 56.57 15.71 -30.96
N PHE A 361 55.28 15.84 -31.32
CA PHE A 361 54.25 16.63 -30.62
C PHE A 361 53.08 15.80 -30.10
N ALA A 362 53.28 14.52 -29.82
CA ALA A 362 52.23 13.64 -29.31
C ALA A 362 51.76 14.12 -27.93
N LYS A 363 50.50 14.58 -27.86
CA LYS A 363 49.83 14.87 -26.57
C LYS A 363 49.68 13.58 -25.76
N LYS A 364 49.85 13.64 -24.44
CA LYS A 364 49.60 12.51 -23.53
C LYS A 364 48.27 11.86 -23.87
N PRO A 365 48.18 10.50 -23.87
CA PRO A 365 46.97 9.78 -24.23
C PRO A 365 45.80 10.27 -23.36
N LYS A 366 44.68 10.61 -24.02
CA LYS A 366 43.45 11.00 -23.35
C LYS A 366 42.66 9.79 -22.82
N ASP A 367 42.88 8.64 -23.45
CA ASP A 367 42.20 7.38 -23.08
C ASP A 367 43.12 6.55 -22.18
N ARG A 368 42.59 6.05 -21.05
CA ARG A 368 43.32 5.23 -20.09
C ARG A 368 43.11 3.73 -20.27
N PHE A 369 42.29 3.34 -21.24
CA PHE A 369 42.09 1.96 -21.65
C PHE A 369 41.54 1.87 -23.05
N ASP A 370 41.75 0.74 -23.67
CA ASP A 370 41.06 0.30 -24.90
C ASP A 370 40.72 -1.21 -24.77
N ILE A 371 39.56 -1.56 -25.33
CA ILE A 371 39.09 -2.94 -25.39
C ILE A 371 38.82 -3.25 -26.87
N VAL A 372 39.51 -4.25 -27.38
CA VAL A 372 39.52 -4.63 -28.81
C VAL A 372 38.82 -5.95 -28.99
N LYS A 373 37.88 -6.01 -29.91
CA LYS A 373 37.25 -7.26 -30.30
C LYS A 373 38.21 -8.06 -31.19
N ILE A 374 38.52 -9.30 -30.83
CA ILE A 374 39.36 -10.19 -31.61
C ILE A 374 38.53 -11.12 -32.50
N LYS A 375 37.44 -11.67 -31.95
CA LYS A 375 36.51 -12.53 -32.67
C LYS A 375 35.11 -12.42 -32.11
N ASP A 376 34.10 -12.79 -32.94
CA ASP A 376 32.71 -12.79 -32.52
C ASP A 376 32.40 -13.85 -31.48
N TYR A 377 31.60 -13.49 -30.49
CA TYR A 377 31.15 -14.43 -29.46
C TYR A 377 29.87 -15.17 -29.93
N ASN A 378 29.94 -16.51 -29.99
CA ASN A 378 28.84 -17.36 -30.44
C ASN A 378 28.36 -18.35 -29.38
N GLY A 379 28.61 -18.09 -28.10
CA GLY A 379 28.21 -18.93 -26.97
C GLY A 379 26.81 -18.66 -26.42
N ASN A 380 26.70 -18.56 -25.10
CA ASN A 380 25.47 -18.30 -24.36
C ASN A 380 24.75 -17.05 -24.89
N GLN A 381 23.44 -17.17 -25.13
CA GLN A 381 22.62 -16.10 -25.74
C GLN A 381 22.65 -14.78 -24.94
N TYR A 382 22.63 -14.84 -23.62
CA TYR A 382 22.72 -13.65 -22.79
C TYR A 382 24.09 -12.99 -22.87
N ARG A 383 25.16 -13.78 -22.78
CA ARG A 383 26.53 -13.27 -22.94
C ARG A 383 26.76 -12.69 -24.32
N LYS A 384 26.21 -13.33 -25.36
CA LYS A 384 26.24 -12.84 -26.75
C LYS A 384 25.59 -11.47 -26.85
N LYS A 385 24.42 -11.30 -26.25
CA LYS A 385 23.70 -10.00 -26.28
C LYS A 385 24.49 -8.89 -25.62
N ILE A 386 25.17 -9.14 -24.50
CA ILE A 386 26.06 -8.17 -23.86
C ILE A 386 27.29 -7.87 -24.74
N PHE A 387 27.89 -8.92 -25.32
CA PHE A 387 29.03 -8.77 -26.22
C PHE A 387 28.69 -7.90 -27.45
N ASP A 388 27.57 -8.19 -28.12
CA ASP A 388 27.10 -7.44 -29.27
C ASP A 388 26.76 -5.97 -28.89
N ALA A 389 26.24 -5.74 -27.69
CA ALA A 389 25.96 -4.40 -27.16
C ALA A 389 27.25 -3.58 -26.91
N LEU A 390 28.32 -4.23 -26.37
CA LEU A 390 29.63 -3.60 -26.14
C LEU A 390 30.24 -3.12 -27.45
N PHE A 391 30.15 -3.92 -28.51
CA PHE A 391 30.77 -3.64 -29.82
C PHE A 391 29.78 -3.12 -30.88
N SER A 392 28.60 -2.65 -30.47
CA SER A 392 27.55 -2.14 -31.39
C SER A 392 27.92 -0.89 -32.15
N LYS A 393 29.04 -0.24 -31.83
CA LYS A 393 29.53 0.98 -32.50
C LYS A 393 30.96 0.82 -33.07
N GLY A 394 31.43 -0.41 -33.25
CA GLY A 394 32.72 -0.75 -33.79
C GLY A 394 33.51 -1.71 -32.93
N ASP A 395 34.61 -2.22 -33.43
CA ASP A 395 35.41 -3.29 -32.82
C ASP A 395 36.36 -2.81 -31.72
N VAL A 396 36.42 -1.51 -31.46
CA VAL A 396 37.25 -0.91 -30.40
C VAL A 396 36.41 -0.06 -29.47
N LEU A 397 36.41 -0.42 -28.20
CA LEU A 397 35.73 0.33 -27.16
C LEU A 397 36.78 1.11 -26.37
N THR A 398 36.67 2.43 -26.33
CA THR A 398 37.57 3.37 -25.64
C THR A 398 36.79 4.18 -24.59
N GLU A 399 37.50 4.88 -23.72
CA GLU A 399 36.90 5.79 -22.77
C GLU A 399 35.97 6.85 -23.42
N LYS A 400 36.27 7.25 -24.66
CA LYS A 400 35.48 8.25 -25.40
C LYS A 400 34.17 7.68 -25.98
N ASN A 401 34.20 6.45 -26.48
CA ASN A 401 33.04 5.87 -27.15
C ASN A 401 32.15 5.03 -26.28
N ILE A 402 32.59 4.66 -25.08
CA ILE A 402 31.81 3.86 -24.12
C ILE A 402 30.43 4.46 -23.81
N LYS A 403 30.31 5.79 -23.76
CA LYS A 403 29.04 6.48 -23.56
C LYS A 403 28.04 6.22 -24.71
N LYS A 404 28.52 5.99 -25.94
CA LYS A 404 27.67 5.74 -27.10
C LYS A 404 27.02 4.36 -27.11
N VAL A 405 27.60 3.41 -26.37
CA VAL A 405 27.07 2.03 -26.24
C VAL A 405 26.30 1.80 -24.94
N GLY A 406 26.32 2.76 -24.04
CA GLY A 406 25.69 2.63 -22.71
C GLY A 406 24.22 2.22 -22.78
N GLN A 407 23.42 2.83 -23.68
CA GLN A 407 22.02 2.48 -23.87
C GLN A 407 21.84 1.01 -24.30
N ASN A 408 22.64 0.55 -25.27
CA ASN A 408 22.56 -0.81 -25.77
C ASN A 408 22.92 -1.83 -24.68
N ILE A 409 23.91 -1.52 -23.82
CA ILE A 409 24.30 -2.35 -22.70
C ILE A 409 23.16 -2.44 -21.67
N VAL A 410 22.54 -1.29 -21.30
CA VAL A 410 21.40 -1.27 -20.36
C VAL A 410 20.25 -2.12 -20.89
N THR A 411 19.91 -1.98 -22.15
CA THR A 411 18.87 -2.77 -22.82
C THR A 411 19.22 -4.26 -22.77
N ALA A 412 20.45 -4.64 -23.16
CA ALA A 412 20.91 -6.03 -23.18
C ALA A 412 20.88 -6.66 -21.77
N VAL A 413 21.30 -5.92 -20.76
CA VAL A 413 21.26 -6.37 -19.35
C VAL A 413 19.82 -6.57 -18.88
N THR A 414 18.91 -5.66 -19.22
CA THR A 414 17.51 -5.73 -18.82
C THR A 414 16.78 -6.90 -19.49
N GLU A 415 16.91 -7.05 -20.79
CA GLU A 415 16.34 -8.17 -21.56
C GLU A 415 17.00 -9.51 -21.21
N GLY A 416 18.22 -9.47 -20.71
CA GLY A 416 18.95 -10.62 -20.23
C GLY A 416 18.24 -11.41 -19.15
N VAL A 417 17.40 -10.77 -18.33
CA VAL A 417 16.60 -11.45 -17.29
C VAL A 417 15.66 -12.46 -17.93
N GLU A 418 14.94 -12.05 -18.98
CA GLU A 418 14.01 -12.92 -19.70
C GLU A 418 14.74 -14.07 -20.41
N ILE A 419 15.89 -13.78 -21.04
CA ILE A 419 16.74 -14.78 -21.68
C ILE A 419 17.19 -15.84 -20.66
N MET A 420 17.64 -15.41 -19.49
CA MET A 420 18.11 -16.32 -18.44
C MET A 420 16.96 -17.15 -17.85
N GLN A 421 15.78 -16.59 -17.65
CA GLN A 421 14.59 -17.31 -17.15
C GLN A 421 14.08 -18.36 -18.14
N ASN A 422 14.23 -18.11 -19.44
CA ASN A 422 13.85 -19.07 -20.47
C ASN A 422 14.98 -20.07 -20.79
N SER A 423 16.14 -19.96 -20.16
CA SER A 423 17.30 -20.77 -20.41
C SER A 423 17.13 -22.22 -19.89
N LYS A 424 17.92 -23.14 -20.46
CA LYS A 424 18.05 -24.52 -19.93
C LYS A 424 18.61 -24.50 -18.49
N PHE A 425 19.46 -23.51 -18.16
CA PHE A 425 20.07 -23.40 -16.83
C PHE A 425 19.02 -23.06 -15.78
N ASP A 426 18.09 -22.14 -16.04
CA ASP A 426 17.00 -21.83 -15.09
C ASP A 426 16.18 -23.08 -14.74
N LYS A 427 15.76 -23.83 -15.76
CA LYS A 427 15.00 -25.08 -15.58
C LYS A 427 15.78 -26.17 -14.85
N GLU A 428 17.11 -26.13 -14.91
CA GLU A 428 18.00 -27.09 -14.22
C GLU A 428 18.14 -26.71 -12.73
N VAL A 429 18.16 -25.42 -12.39
CA VAL A 429 18.45 -24.95 -11.03
C VAL A 429 17.22 -24.56 -10.22
N TYR A 430 16.10 -24.17 -10.86
CA TYR A 430 14.86 -23.82 -10.20
C TYR A 430 13.73 -24.79 -10.52
N ASP A 431 12.99 -25.18 -9.49
CA ASP A 431 11.84 -26.04 -9.61
C ASP A 431 10.60 -25.24 -10.07
N GLN A 432 10.19 -25.48 -11.30
CA GLN A 432 9.02 -24.87 -11.91
C GLN A 432 7.70 -25.28 -11.22
N SER A 433 7.70 -26.34 -10.42
CA SER A 433 6.51 -26.77 -9.68
C SER A 433 6.09 -25.77 -8.61
N GLY A 434 7.04 -25.03 -8.02
CA GLY A 434 6.77 -23.98 -7.05
C GLY A 434 5.86 -22.89 -7.60
N LEU A 435 6.06 -22.46 -8.85
CA LEU A 435 5.23 -21.44 -9.53
C LEU A 435 3.76 -21.88 -9.67
N LYS A 436 3.49 -23.17 -9.94
CA LYS A 436 2.13 -23.70 -10.00
C LYS A 436 1.40 -23.58 -8.66
N HIS A 437 2.12 -23.69 -7.55
CA HIS A 437 1.57 -23.54 -6.20
C HIS A 437 1.32 -22.09 -5.85
N VAL A 438 2.17 -21.15 -6.31
CA VAL A 438 1.94 -19.70 -6.19
C VAL A 438 0.60 -19.33 -6.85
N TRP A 439 0.36 -19.81 -8.08
CA TRP A 439 -0.91 -19.57 -8.77
C TRP A 439 -2.13 -20.13 -8.02
N LYS A 440 -2.00 -21.33 -7.43
CA LYS A 440 -3.06 -21.92 -6.61
C LYS A 440 -3.35 -21.06 -5.38
N ILE A 441 -2.31 -20.57 -4.69
CA ILE A 441 -2.48 -19.72 -3.52
C ILE A 441 -3.17 -18.40 -3.90
N LEU A 442 -2.69 -17.72 -4.94
CA LEU A 442 -3.28 -16.47 -5.41
C LEU A 442 -4.73 -16.66 -5.87
N GLY A 443 -5.03 -17.75 -6.59
CA GLY A 443 -6.40 -18.09 -6.96
C GLY A 443 -7.31 -18.33 -5.75
N MET A 444 -6.80 -18.97 -4.70
CA MET A 444 -7.57 -19.22 -3.47
C MET A 444 -7.84 -17.94 -2.66
N THR A 445 -7.00 -16.89 -2.74
CA THR A 445 -7.27 -15.61 -2.07
C THR A 445 -8.50 -14.90 -2.65
N ILE A 446 -8.90 -15.22 -3.88
CA ILE A 446 -10.06 -14.60 -4.53
C ILE A 446 -11.37 -15.02 -3.84
N ILE A 447 -11.46 -16.24 -3.33
CA ILE A 447 -12.70 -16.77 -2.72
C ILE A 447 -13.11 -15.94 -1.49
N PRO A 448 -12.27 -15.80 -0.43
CA PRO A 448 -12.62 -14.95 0.71
C PRO A 448 -12.82 -13.48 0.32
N LEU A 449 -12.07 -12.96 -0.67
CA LEU A 449 -12.25 -11.59 -1.16
C LEU A 449 -13.65 -11.38 -1.76
N ILE A 450 -14.15 -12.31 -2.57
CA ILE A 450 -15.51 -12.25 -3.14
C ILE A 450 -16.56 -12.30 -2.02
N ILE A 451 -16.42 -13.21 -1.05
CA ILE A 451 -17.39 -13.35 0.06
C ILE A 451 -17.45 -12.07 0.89
N LEU A 452 -16.28 -11.52 1.25
CA LEU A 452 -16.18 -10.26 1.99
C LEU A 452 -16.74 -9.09 1.19
N PHE A 453 -16.50 -9.06 -0.12
CA PHE A 453 -17.06 -8.06 -1.01
C PHE A 453 -18.57 -8.13 -1.09
N LEU A 454 -19.15 -9.34 -1.24
CA LEU A 454 -20.60 -9.52 -1.21
C LEU A 454 -21.20 -9.08 0.14
N GLY A 455 -20.51 -9.38 1.24
CA GLY A 455 -20.85 -8.85 2.56
C GLY A 455 -20.81 -7.32 2.60
N ALA A 456 -19.80 -6.68 2.09
CA ALA A 456 -19.70 -5.24 2.01
C ALA A 456 -20.74 -4.61 1.09
N VAL A 457 -21.10 -5.24 -0.03
CA VAL A 457 -22.12 -4.76 -0.98
C VAL A 457 -23.54 -4.94 -0.45
N SER A 458 -23.84 -6.00 0.28
CA SER A 458 -25.16 -6.21 0.90
C SER A 458 -25.52 -5.11 1.90
N PHE A 459 -24.53 -4.44 2.43
CA PHE A 459 -24.53 -3.32 3.33
C PHE A 459 -24.96 -1.99 2.74
N VAL A 460 -24.81 -1.84 1.46
CA VAL A 460 -24.78 -0.56 0.77
C VAL A 460 -26.13 -0.26 0.11
N GLY A 461 -27.21 -0.39 0.83
CA GLY A 461 -28.48 0.18 0.36
C GLY A 461 -28.39 1.68 0.06
N SER A 462 -27.47 2.40 0.70
CA SER A 462 -27.37 3.85 0.61
C SER A 462 -25.99 4.42 0.24
N ILE A 463 -24.94 3.63 0.28
CA ILE A 463 -23.61 4.11 -0.14
C ILE A 463 -23.53 4.05 -1.66
N GLY A 464 -23.39 5.19 -2.26
CA GLY A 464 -23.53 5.43 -3.67
C GLY A 464 -22.84 4.40 -4.58
N ILE A 465 -23.34 4.29 -5.76
CA ILE A 465 -22.80 3.56 -6.93
C ILE A 465 -21.25 3.70 -7.00
N THR A 466 -20.71 4.83 -6.60
CA THR A 466 -19.28 5.14 -6.55
C THR A 466 -18.47 4.12 -5.74
N PHE A 467 -18.91 3.71 -4.56
CA PHE A 467 -18.18 2.72 -3.75
C PHE A 467 -18.19 1.33 -4.40
N LYS A 468 -19.34 0.90 -4.92
CA LYS A 468 -19.48 -0.39 -5.63
C LYS A 468 -18.54 -0.44 -6.83
N VAL A 469 -18.49 0.65 -7.59
CA VAL A 469 -17.60 0.79 -8.76
C VAL A 469 -16.14 0.78 -8.34
N ILE A 470 -15.74 1.60 -7.36
CA ILE A 470 -14.35 1.68 -6.88
C ILE A 470 -13.89 0.34 -6.32
N SER A 471 -14.70 -0.34 -5.51
CA SER A 471 -14.34 -1.65 -4.94
C SER A 471 -14.21 -2.72 -6.01
N THR A 472 -15.10 -2.73 -7.00
CA THR A 472 -15.03 -3.67 -8.13
C THR A 472 -13.76 -3.42 -8.96
N ILE A 473 -13.44 -2.16 -9.27
CA ILE A 473 -12.23 -1.79 -9.98
C ILE A 473 -10.99 -2.19 -9.17
N ALA A 474 -10.97 -1.95 -7.86
CA ALA A 474 -9.84 -2.31 -7.00
C ALA A 474 -9.61 -3.83 -6.94
N ILE A 475 -10.67 -4.66 -6.91
CA ILE A 475 -10.55 -6.12 -7.01
C ILE A 475 -9.99 -6.54 -8.36
N LEU A 476 -10.52 -5.99 -9.47
CA LEU A 476 -10.03 -6.29 -10.81
C LEU A 476 -8.57 -5.87 -10.97
N VAL A 477 -8.18 -4.71 -10.47
CA VAL A 477 -6.79 -4.24 -10.44
C VAL A 477 -5.91 -5.16 -9.59
N SER A 478 -6.38 -5.62 -8.43
CA SER A 478 -5.66 -6.56 -7.57
C SER A 478 -5.42 -7.90 -8.28
N ILE A 479 -6.43 -8.43 -8.97
CA ILE A 479 -6.31 -9.66 -9.78
C ILE A 479 -5.32 -9.43 -10.94
N PHE A 480 -5.47 -8.34 -11.68
CA PHE A 480 -4.58 -8.00 -12.79
C PHE A 480 -3.13 -7.83 -12.32
N MET A 481 -2.90 -7.10 -11.23
CA MET A 481 -1.57 -6.94 -10.64
C MET A 481 -0.98 -8.27 -10.19
N SER A 482 -1.77 -9.17 -9.61
CA SER A 482 -1.33 -10.53 -9.27
C SER A 482 -0.83 -11.27 -10.52
N VAL A 483 -1.57 -11.21 -11.62
CA VAL A 483 -1.20 -11.82 -12.90
C VAL A 483 0.07 -11.20 -13.48
N MET A 484 0.19 -9.87 -13.43
CA MET A 484 1.36 -9.16 -13.94
C MET A 484 2.61 -9.42 -13.11
N CYS A 485 2.50 -9.45 -11.77
CA CYS A 485 3.60 -9.78 -10.87
C CYS A 485 4.18 -11.18 -11.13
N LEU A 486 3.35 -12.12 -11.59
CA LEU A 486 3.79 -13.48 -11.90
C LEU A 486 4.48 -13.62 -13.27
N LYS A 487 4.18 -12.70 -14.20
CA LYS A 487 4.85 -12.64 -15.51
C LYS A 487 6.14 -11.83 -15.49
N GLN A 488 6.37 -11.07 -14.42
CA GLN A 488 7.47 -10.10 -14.41
C GLN A 488 8.78 -10.69 -13.85
N THR A 489 9.84 -10.37 -14.52
CA THR A 489 11.16 -10.95 -14.47
C THR A 489 12.09 -10.27 -13.45
N SER A 490 11.72 -9.12 -12.91
CA SER A 490 12.54 -8.38 -11.94
C SER A 490 11.97 -8.47 -10.53
N ARG A 491 12.80 -8.89 -9.57
CA ARG A 491 12.44 -8.91 -8.13
C ARG A 491 11.93 -7.57 -7.61
N THR A 492 12.50 -6.46 -8.11
CA THR A 492 12.15 -5.12 -7.66
C THR A 492 10.74 -4.72 -8.12
N THR A 493 10.43 -4.95 -9.40
CA THR A 493 9.10 -4.66 -9.96
C THR A 493 8.03 -5.57 -9.39
N THR A 494 8.35 -6.84 -9.15
CA THR A 494 7.46 -7.79 -8.47
C THR A 494 7.18 -7.33 -7.04
N ALA A 495 8.21 -6.93 -6.28
CA ALA A 495 8.05 -6.41 -4.92
C ALA A 495 7.20 -5.14 -4.87
N ILE A 496 7.39 -4.20 -5.79
CA ILE A 496 6.57 -2.99 -5.90
C ILE A 496 5.10 -3.34 -6.19
N GLY A 497 4.86 -4.24 -7.16
CA GLY A 497 3.50 -4.69 -7.49
C GLY A 497 2.79 -5.33 -6.29
N VAL A 498 3.48 -6.12 -5.49
CA VAL A 498 2.96 -6.73 -4.26
C VAL A 498 2.63 -5.68 -3.22
N VAL A 499 3.53 -4.71 -2.99
CA VAL A 499 3.27 -3.63 -2.02
C VAL A 499 2.04 -2.82 -2.44
N VAL A 500 1.91 -2.49 -3.72
CA VAL A 500 0.71 -1.79 -4.24
C VAL A 500 -0.55 -2.63 -4.05
N GLN A 501 -0.50 -3.93 -4.35
CA GLN A 501 -1.62 -4.84 -4.13
C GLN A 501 -2.01 -4.94 -2.66
N LEU A 502 -1.03 -5.02 -1.76
CA LEU A 502 -1.27 -5.03 -0.31
C LEU A 502 -1.95 -3.74 0.16
N ILE A 503 -1.49 -2.59 -0.30
CA ILE A 503 -2.10 -1.29 0.02
C ILE A 503 -3.56 -1.25 -0.44
N ILE A 504 -3.85 -1.74 -1.66
CA ILE A 504 -5.22 -1.78 -2.20
C ILE A 504 -6.11 -2.70 -1.35
N ILE A 505 -5.66 -3.93 -1.05
CA ILE A 505 -6.42 -4.90 -0.25
C ILE A 505 -6.68 -4.36 1.17
N ILE A 506 -5.65 -3.86 1.83
CA ILE A 506 -5.75 -3.29 3.17
C ILE A 506 -6.69 -2.09 3.16
N GLY A 507 -6.51 -1.16 2.23
CA GLY A 507 -7.34 0.02 2.11
C GLY A 507 -8.82 -0.30 1.93
N MET A 508 -9.14 -1.24 1.03
CA MET A 508 -10.52 -1.70 0.80
C MET A 508 -11.14 -2.35 2.03
N LEU A 509 -10.41 -3.26 2.68
CA LEU A 509 -10.94 -4.03 3.80
C LEU A 509 -11.03 -3.18 5.07
N VAL A 510 -10.11 -2.25 5.29
CA VAL A 510 -10.21 -1.26 6.38
C VAL A 510 -11.41 -0.34 6.17
N TYR A 511 -11.59 0.16 4.94
CA TYR A 511 -12.75 0.99 4.63
C TYR A 511 -14.07 0.21 4.83
N ALA A 512 -14.16 -1.02 4.32
CA ALA A 512 -15.31 -1.89 4.55
C ALA A 512 -15.53 -2.17 6.04
N GLY A 513 -14.46 -2.35 6.83
CA GLY A 513 -14.53 -2.56 8.27
C GLY A 513 -15.04 -1.33 9.04
N VAL A 514 -14.60 -0.12 8.65
CA VAL A 514 -15.09 1.14 9.24
C VAL A 514 -16.58 1.32 8.95
N GLU A 515 -16.99 1.08 7.73
CA GLU A 515 -18.42 1.15 7.36
C GLU A 515 -19.24 0.07 8.09
N ALA A 516 -18.71 -1.15 8.22
CA ALA A 516 -19.37 -2.25 8.93
C ALA A 516 -19.63 -1.93 10.40
N LYS A 517 -18.74 -1.20 11.06
CA LYS A 517 -18.92 -0.73 12.42
C LYS A 517 -20.22 0.07 12.59
N PHE A 518 -20.53 0.95 11.66
CA PHE A 518 -21.75 1.78 11.72
C PHE A 518 -23.05 1.00 11.64
N ILE A 519 -23.05 -0.15 10.96
CA ILE A 519 -24.28 -0.84 10.60
C ILE A 519 -24.51 -2.09 11.47
N SER A 520 -23.44 -2.83 11.75
CA SER A 520 -23.50 -4.13 12.40
C SER A 520 -22.71 -4.17 13.72
N GLY A 521 -22.17 -3.02 14.14
CA GLY A 521 -21.38 -2.89 15.36
C GLY A 521 -19.90 -3.23 15.20
N LEU A 522 -19.11 -2.96 16.25
CA LEU A 522 -17.64 -3.10 16.26
C LEU A 522 -17.17 -4.53 15.90
N GLY A 523 -17.95 -5.55 16.25
CA GLY A 523 -17.61 -6.95 16.00
C GLY A 523 -17.43 -7.27 14.51
N THR A 524 -18.32 -6.79 13.65
CA THR A 524 -18.27 -7.08 12.21
C THR A 524 -17.07 -6.41 11.53
N GLY A 525 -16.71 -5.20 11.95
CA GLY A 525 -15.51 -4.50 11.44
C GLY A 525 -14.21 -5.25 11.71
N ILE A 526 -14.10 -5.91 12.86
CA ILE A 526 -12.91 -6.71 13.21
C ILE A 526 -12.68 -7.86 12.23
N TYR A 527 -13.74 -8.55 11.76
CA TYR A 527 -13.61 -9.63 10.78
C TYR A 527 -12.97 -9.16 9.46
N TYR A 528 -13.32 -7.97 8.97
CA TYR A 528 -12.70 -7.40 7.78
C TYR A 528 -11.21 -7.08 7.99
N ILE A 529 -10.85 -6.52 9.15
CA ILE A 529 -9.45 -6.19 9.48
C ILE A 529 -8.61 -7.46 9.59
N VAL A 530 -9.10 -8.48 10.31
CA VAL A 530 -8.41 -9.77 10.45
C VAL A 530 -8.21 -10.42 9.09
N SER A 531 -9.23 -10.41 8.23
CA SER A 531 -9.14 -10.95 6.88
C SER A 531 -8.12 -10.21 6.02
N ALA A 532 -8.06 -8.86 6.13
CA ALA A 532 -7.06 -8.06 5.42
C ALA A 532 -5.63 -8.49 5.78
N ILE A 533 -5.38 -8.69 7.07
CA ILE A 533 -4.09 -9.14 7.58
C ILE A 533 -3.73 -10.53 7.04
N LEU A 534 -4.64 -11.49 7.14
CA LEU A 534 -4.41 -12.87 6.71
C LEU A 534 -4.15 -12.96 5.20
N LEU A 535 -4.97 -12.29 4.38
CA LEU A 535 -4.82 -12.28 2.93
C LEU A 535 -3.53 -11.58 2.50
N SER A 536 -3.15 -10.50 3.18
CA SER A 536 -1.89 -9.81 2.92
C SER A 536 -0.68 -10.71 3.23
N LEU A 537 -0.69 -11.39 4.38
CA LEU A 537 0.35 -12.36 4.74
C LEU A 537 0.40 -13.53 3.75
N GLN A 538 -0.74 -14.01 3.27
CA GLN A 538 -0.82 -15.09 2.29
C GLN A 538 -0.15 -14.71 0.96
N VAL A 539 -0.41 -13.49 0.46
CA VAL A 539 0.26 -12.96 -0.73
C VAL A 539 1.77 -12.84 -0.50
N LEU A 540 2.21 -12.29 0.63
CA LEU A 540 3.64 -12.18 0.96
C LEU A 540 4.33 -13.55 1.03
N ILE A 541 3.70 -14.55 1.63
CA ILE A 541 4.24 -15.91 1.73
C ILE A 541 4.40 -16.54 0.34
N SER A 542 3.52 -16.23 -0.62
CA SER A 542 3.60 -16.78 -1.98
C SER A 542 4.92 -16.47 -2.68
N PHE A 543 5.61 -15.36 -2.33
CA PHE A 543 6.93 -15.01 -2.86
C PHE A 543 8.07 -15.90 -2.36
N TRP A 544 7.90 -16.59 -1.24
CA TRP A 544 8.93 -17.49 -0.69
C TRP A 544 8.78 -18.92 -1.17
N MET A 545 7.87 -19.16 -2.10
CA MET A 545 7.59 -20.52 -2.61
C MET A 545 8.52 -20.96 -3.75
N GLU A 546 9.43 -20.09 -4.14
CA GLU A 546 10.41 -20.46 -5.16
C GLU A 546 11.45 -21.41 -4.56
N LYS A 547 11.52 -22.60 -5.12
CA LYS A 547 12.41 -23.69 -4.66
C LYS A 547 13.50 -23.96 -5.69
N LYS A 548 14.71 -24.23 -5.21
CA LYS A 548 15.79 -24.76 -6.03
C LYS A 548 15.66 -26.26 -6.19
N THR A 549 16.07 -26.75 -7.35
CA THR A 549 16.27 -28.21 -7.55
C THR A 549 17.41 -28.68 -6.67
N GLN A 550 17.56 -30.02 -6.51
CA GLN A 550 18.72 -30.60 -5.81
C GLN A 550 20.03 -30.13 -6.44
N LYS A 551 20.07 -30.01 -7.77
CA LYS A 551 21.25 -29.56 -8.53
C LYS A 551 21.50 -28.06 -8.29
N GLY A 552 20.45 -27.23 -8.26
CA GLY A 552 20.56 -25.83 -7.92
C GLY A 552 21.07 -25.57 -6.50
N MET A 553 20.65 -26.41 -5.53
CA MET A 553 21.17 -26.37 -4.16
C MET A 553 22.65 -26.78 -4.09
N MET A 554 23.06 -27.81 -4.86
CA MET A 554 24.45 -28.22 -4.94
C MET A 554 25.32 -27.12 -5.56
N TYR A 555 24.90 -26.52 -6.65
CA TYR A 555 25.61 -25.38 -7.26
C TYR A 555 25.70 -24.19 -6.32
N GLU A 556 24.65 -23.88 -5.55
CA GLU A 556 24.71 -22.82 -4.55
C GLU A 556 25.71 -23.14 -3.43
N ALA A 557 25.78 -24.38 -2.97
CA ALA A 557 26.76 -24.81 -1.97
C ALA A 557 28.21 -24.68 -2.49
N GLN A 558 28.44 -25.01 -3.77
CA GLN A 558 29.73 -24.81 -4.43
C GLN A 558 30.08 -23.32 -4.57
N VAL A 559 29.14 -22.48 -5.00
CA VAL A 559 29.34 -21.02 -5.10
C VAL A 559 29.63 -20.42 -3.74
N ASN A 560 28.90 -20.81 -2.71
CA ASN A 560 29.14 -20.31 -1.35
C ASN A 560 30.51 -20.73 -0.83
N GLY A 561 30.92 -22.00 -1.07
CA GLY A 561 32.24 -22.49 -0.72
C GLY A 561 33.35 -21.80 -1.48
N PHE A 562 33.15 -21.49 -2.76
CA PHE A 562 34.07 -20.71 -3.59
C PHE A 562 34.24 -19.28 -3.08
N VAL A 563 33.16 -18.60 -2.75
CA VAL A 563 33.21 -17.25 -2.14
C VAL A 563 33.92 -17.29 -0.80
N LYS A 564 33.69 -18.35 -0.01
CA LYS A 564 34.38 -18.53 1.28
C LYS A 564 35.88 -18.73 1.06
N TYR A 565 36.30 -19.56 0.10
CA TYR A 565 37.67 -19.74 -0.28
C TYR A 565 38.34 -18.41 -0.64
N ILE A 566 37.74 -17.60 -1.55
CA ILE A 566 38.27 -16.30 -1.95
C ILE A 566 38.50 -15.39 -0.73
N LYS A 567 37.59 -15.42 0.24
CA LYS A 567 37.69 -14.59 1.45
C LYS A 567 38.73 -15.07 2.44
N THR A 568 38.93 -16.37 2.59
CA THR A 568 39.74 -16.96 3.65
C THR A 568 41.11 -17.47 3.22
N ALA A 569 41.37 -17.65 1.90
CA ALA A 569 42.67 -18.08 1.39
C ALA A 569 43.79 -17.19 1.88
N ARG A 570 44.87 -17.78 2.34
CA ARG A 570 46.09 -17.10 2.87
C ARG A 570 47.06 -16.80 1.74
N GLU A 571 47.93 -15.82 1.95
CA GLU A 571 48.93 -15.42 0.97
C GLU A 571 49.89 -16.58 0.61
N GLU A 572 50.29 -17.35 1.59
CA GLU A 572 51.16 -18.53 1.39
C GLU A 572 50.50 -19.58 0.50
N GLU A 573 49.21 -19.89 0.79
CA GLU A 573 48.43 -20.85 -0.01
C GLU A 573 48.25 -20.35 -1.47
N LEU A 574 48.04 -19.02 -1.65
CA LEU A 574 47.91 -18.45 -2.97
C LEU A 574 49.21 -18.44 -3.76
N LYS A 575 50.39 -18.26 -3.10
CA LYS A 575 51.72 -18.38 -3.74
C LYS A 575 51.94 -19.79 -4.31
N GLU A 576 51.64 -20.80 -3.51
CA GLU A 576 51.74 -22.19 -3.98
C GLU A 576 50.77 -22.49 -5.12
N MET A 577 49.52 -22.03 -4.99
CA MET A 577 48.48 -22.25 -6.02
C MET A 577 48.78 -21.55 -7.34
N VAL A 578 49.45 -20.40 -7.34
CA VAL A 578 49.84 -19.70 -8.58
C VAL A 578 50.91 -20.48 -9.34
N ILE A 579 51.83 -21.19 -8.65
CA ILE A 579 52.82 -22.04 -9.29
C ILE A 579 52.14 -23.21 -10.02
N GLU A 580 51.14 -23.82 -9.40
CA GLU A 580 50.39 -24.93 -10.02
C GLU A 580 49.38 -24.45 -11.07
N HIS A 581 48.81 -23.28 -10.86
CA HIS A 581 47.74 -22.68 -11.67
C HIS A 581 48.02 -21.20 -12.01
N PRO A 582 48.94 -20.88 -12.92
CA PRO A 582 49.37 -19.50 -13.22
C PRO A 582 48.24 -18.54 -13.63
N LYS A 583 47.18 -19.05 -14.26
CA LYS A 583 46.01 -18.26 -14.69
C LYS A 583 44.96 -18.05 -13.61
N MET A 584 45.14 -18.64 -12.40
CA MET A 584 44.16 -18.66 -11.32
C MET A 584 43.65 -17.25 -10.91
N PHE A 585 44.55 -16.27 -10.84
CA PHE A 585 44.20 -14.91 -10.48
C PHE A 585 43.11 -14.38 -11.43
N PHE A 586 43.32 -14.50 -12.72
CA PHE A 586 42.43 -14.01 -13.77
C PHE A 586 41.16 -14.86 -13.93
N ASP A 587 41.24 -16.17 -13.73
CA ASP A 587 40.10 -17.07 -13.78
C ASP A 587 39.09 -16.78 -12.66
N ILE A 588 39.54 -16.36 -11.48
CA ILE A 588 38.73 -16.05 -10.31
C ILE A 588 38.24 -14.60 -10.33
N LEU A 589 39.01 -13.69 -10.90
CA LEU A 589 38.75 -12.25 -10.86
C LEU A 589 37.35 -11.86 -11.34
N PRO A 590 36.77 -12.38 -12.44
CA PRO A 590 35.41 -12.08 -12.91
C PRO A 590 34.36 -12.35 -11.83
N TYR A 591 34.49 -13.48 -11.12
CA TYR A 591 33.56 -13.85 -10.06
C TYR A 591 33.65 -12.89 -8.87
N THR A 592 34.83 -12.34 -8.58
CA THR A 592 34.99 -11.39 -7.48
C THR A 592 34.22 -10.08 -7.71
N TYR A 593 34.04 -9.67 -8.98
CA TYR A 593 33.23 -8.50 -9.33
C TYR A 593 31.74 -8.75 -9.06
N ILE A 594 31.21 -9.91 -9.46
CA ILE A 594 29.79 -10.21 -9.21
C ILE A 594 29.48 -10.35 -7.72
N PHE A 595 30.44 -10.75 -6.90
CA PHE A 595 30.28 -10.84 -5.43
C PHE A 595 30.68 -9.57 -4.68
N GLY A 596 31.22 -8.54 -5.36
CA GLY A 596 31.63 -7.29 -4.75
C GLY A 596 32.86 -7.40 -3.85
N ILE A 597 33.76 -8.34 -4.11
CA ILE A 597 34.97 -8.62 -3.34
C ILE A 597 36.26 -8.50 -4.17
N SER A 598 36.20 -7.82 -5.33
CA SER A 598 37.35 -7.68 -6.24
C SER A 598 38.54 -6.98 -5.57
N LYS A 599 38.32 -5.92 -4.81
CA LYS A 599 39.39 -5.24 -4.07
C LYS A 599 40.10 -6.18 -3.08
N LEU A 600 39.33 -7.03 -2.38
CA LEU A 600 39.91 -8.02 -1.47
C LEU A 600 40.80 -9.00 -2.22
N TRP A 601 40.34 -9.51 -3.36
CA TRP A 601 41.10 -10.46 -4.17
C TRP A 601 42.38 -9.85 -4.72
N ILE A 602 42.32 -8.68 -5.33
CA ILE A 602 43.45 -7.94 -5.87
C ILE A 602 44.51 -7.68 -4.77
N ASN A 603 44.07 -7.24 -3.58
CA ASN A 603 44.98 -6.96 -2.47
C ASN A 603 45.71 -8.21 -1.95
N LYS A 604 45.11 -9.41 -2.03
CA LYS A 604 45.78 -10.67 -1.66
C LYS A 604 46.95 -11.02 -2.57
N PHE A 605 46.98 -10.44 -3.78
CA PHE A 605 48.05 -10.65 -4.75
C PHE A 605 49.05 -9.48 -4.84
N SER A 606 48.98 -8.54 -3.89
CA SER A 606 49.91 -7.37 -3.89
C SER A 606 51.37 -7.76 -3.84
N ASN A 607 51.69 -8.88 -3.18
CA ASN A 607 53.05 -9.39 -3.00
C ASN A 607 53.30 -10.71 -3.73
N ILE A 608 52.39 -11.09 -4.63
CA ILE A 608 52.47 -12.33 -5.41
C ILE A 608 52.74 -11.95 -6.86
N GLU A 609 53.81 -12.47 -7.42
CA GLU A 609 54.10 -12.32 -8.83
C GLU A 609 53.16 -13.19 -9.64
N ILE A 610 52.41 -12.59 -10.59
CA ILE A 610 51.50 -13.28 -11.49
C ILE A 610 51.98 -13.15 -12.93
N GLU A 611 51.73 -14.16 -13.72
CA GLU A 611 52.09 -14.17 -15.14
C GLU A 611 51.17 -13.22 -15.92
N LYS A 612 51.78 -12.46 -16.87
CA LYS A 612 51.02 -11.55 -17.72
C LYS A 612 50.11 -12.33 -18.66
N PRO A 613 48.80 -12.08 -18.68
CA PRO A 613 47.91 -12.82 -19.58
C PRO A 613 48.07 -12.33 -21.03
N GLU A 614 47.94 -13.25 -22.00
CA GLU A 614 48.12 -12.98 -23.43
C GLU A 614 47.20 -11.89 -23.98
N TRP A 615 46.01 -11.78 -23.41
CA TRP A 615 45.00 -10.77 -23.83
C TRP A 615 45.23 -9.38 -23.26
N TYR A 616 46.25 -9.18 -22.43
CA TYR A 616 46.58 -7.84 -21.89
C TYR A 616 47.76 -7.23 -22.64
N THR A 617 47.50 -6.14 -23.36
CA THR A 617 48.49 -5.48 -24.22
C THR A 617 49.21 -4.32 -23.55
N GLY A 618 48.83 -3.91 -22.34
CA GLY A 618 49.44 -2.78 -21.62
C GLY A 618 50.86 -3.00 -21.17
N ASN A 619 51.59 -1.91 -20.95
CA ASN A 619 53.02 -1.90 -20.64
C ASN A 619 53.35 -2.11 -19.16
N VAL A 620 52.41 -1.74 -18.24
CA VAL A 620 52.64 -1.87 -16.80
C VAL A 620 51.91 -3.13 -16.30
N TYR A 621 52.67 -4.03 -15.68
CA TYR A 621 52.12 -5.32 -15.27
C TYR A 621 52.37 -5.59 -13.79
N SER A 622 51.33 -5.62 -13.01
CA SER A 622 51.24 -6.16 -11.65
C SER A 622 49.73 -6.36 -11.30
N ALA A 623 49.42 -7.22 -10.35
CA ALA A 623 48.02 -7.42 -9.90
C ALA A 623 47.37 -6.09 -9.50
N MET A 624 48.12 -5.20 -8.84
CA MET A 624 47.64 -3.91 -8.39
C MET A 624 47.39 -2.96 -9.57
N ALA A 625 48.29 -2.88 -10.55
CA ALA A 625 48.14 -2.03 -11.75
C ALA A 625 46.98 -2.49 -12.58
N PHE A 626 46.82 -3.81 -12.79
CA PHE A 626 45.66 -4.39 -13.48
C PHE A 626 44.35 -4.11 -12.72
N GLY A 627 44.36 -4.21 -11.41
CA GLY A 627 43.24 -3.82 -10.56
C GLY A 627 42.81 -2.37 -10.72
N GLN A 628 43.77 -1.45 -10.89
CA GLN A 628 43.46 -0.02 -11.19
C GLN A 628 42.81 0.15 -12.56
N ILE A 629 43.30 -0.51 -13.59
CA ILE A 629 42.74 -0.45 -14.96
C ILE A 629 41.31 -1.00 -14.95
N THR A 630 41.10 -2.18 -14.39
CA THR A 630 39.78 -2.80 -14.33
C THR A 630 38.78 -2.01 -13.46
N THR A 631 39.26 -1.37 -12.41
CA THR A 631 38.45 -0.45 -11.60
C THR A 631 38.05 0.78 -12.44
N HIS A 632 39.00 1.35 -13.18
CA HIS A 632 38.74 2.53 -14.04
C HIS A 632 37.76 2.19 -15.18
N VAL A 633 37.95 1.05 -15.87
CA VAL A 633 37.00 0.54 -16.87
C VAL A 633 35.59 0.41 -16.25
N THR A 634 35.50 -0.19 -15.06
CA THR A 634 34.25 -0.36 -14.34
C THR A 634 33.57 0.97 -14.02
N GLU A 635 34.32 1.96 -13.51
CA GLU A 635 33.80 3.30 -13.19
C GLU A 635 33.28 4.02 -14.44
N LYS A 636 34.01 3.95 -15.56
CA LYS A 636 33.56 4.58 -16.82
C LYS A 636 32.31 3.92 -17.38
N ILE A 637 32.21 2.62 -17.33
CA ILE A 637 30.99 1.87 -17.68
C ILE A 637 29.84 2.30 -16.78
N GLN A 638 30.05 2.38 -15.45
CA GLN A 638 29.02 2.80 -14.51
C GLN A 638 28.52 4.23 -14.79
N VAL A 639 29.42 5.18 -15.03
CA VAL A 639 29.06 6.56 -15.38
C VAL A 639 28.26 6.60 -16.69
N ALA A 640 28.74 5.93 -17.74
CA ALA A 640 28.05 5.90 -19.03
C ALA A 640 26.63 5.33 -18.93
N MET A 641 26.42 4.37 -18.05
CA MET A 641 25.11 3.71 -17.87
C MET A 641 24.22 4.46 -16.89
N SER A 642 24.77 5.15 -15.87
CA SER A 642 23.98 5.99 -14.96
C SER A 642 23.39 7.21 -15.68
N ASP A 643 24.12 7.82 -16.60
CA ASP A 643 23.65 8.93 -17.43
C ASP A 643 22.44 8.51 -18.28
N VAL A 644 22.47 7.29 -18.81
CA VAL A 644 21.37 6.71 -19.57
C VAL A 644 20.15 6.39 -18.67
N ALA A 645 20.37 5.79 -17.51
CA ALA A 645 19.28 5.43 -16.59
C ALA A 645 18.54 6.68 -16.10
N SER A 646 19.26 7.78 -15.86
CA SER A 646 18.66 9.05 -15.47
C SER A 646 17.85 9.71 -16.60
N SER A 647 18.30 9.61 -17.86
CA SER A 647 17.59 10.14 -19.01
C SER A 647 16.30 9.37 -19.33
N VAL A 648 16.30 8.05 -19.14
CA VAL A 648 15.09 7.22 -19.29
C VAL A 648 14.08 7.50 -18.18
N ALA A 649 14.52 7.72 -16.95
CA ALA A 649 13.63 8.09 -15.84
C ALA A 649 12.98 9.47 -16.05
N SER A 650 13.71 10.45 -16.60
CA SER A 650 13.19 11.78 -16.90
C SER A 650 12.21 11.78 -18.07
N SER A 651 12.42 10.94 -19.10
CA SER A 651 11.49 10.81 -20.24
C SER A 651 10.19 10.07 -19.86
N ALA A 652 10.24 9.15 -18.90
CA ALA A 652 9.05 8.49 -18.38
C ALA A 652 8.17 9.40 -17.51
N SER A 653 8.75 10.43 -16.87
CA SER A 653 8.01 11.43 -16.09
C SER A 653 7.39 12.53 -16.95
N SER A 654 7.82 12.72 -18.20
CA SER A 654 7.32 13.76 -19.12
C SER A 654 6.19 13.30 -20.04
N SER A 655 5.84 12.00 -20.07
CA SER A 655 4.75 11.47 -20.91
C SER A 655 3.38 11.40 -20.22
N GLY A 656 3.25 11.96 -19.02
CA GLY A 656 1.98 12.05 -18.27
C GLY A 656 1.53 13.50 -18.10
N GLY A 657 0.76 14.06 -19.05
CA GLY A 657 0.01 15.29 -18.80
C GLY A 657 0.33 16.47 -19.73
N GLY A 658 -0.02 16.35 -21.00
CA GLY A 658 -0.18 17.51 -21.89
C GLY A 658 -1.59 18.09 -21.73
N VAL A 659 -1.77 19.12 -20.92
CA VAL A 659 -2.90 20.06 -21.04
C VAL A 659 -2.32 21.40 -21.47
N SER A 660 -2.69 21.80 -22.70
CA SER A 660 -2.39 23.07 -23.32
C SER A 660 -2.84 24.23 -22.45
N GLY A 661 -1.90 25.03 -21.94
CA GLY A 661 -2.13 26.35 -21.36
C GLY A 661 -1.75 27.42 -22.37
N GLY A 662 -2.75 28.06 -22.96
CA GLY A 662 -2.57 29.20 -23.84
C GLY A 662 -1.89 30.37 -23.13
N GLY A 663 -0.83 30.87 -23.74
CA GLY A 663 -0.11 32.03 -23.24
C GLY A 663 -0.92 33.32 -23.41
N PHE A 664 -1.09 34.03 -22.29
CA PHE A 664 -1.48 35.44 -22.32
C PHE A 664 -0.22 36.29 -22.41
N ARG A 665 -0.10 37.02 -23.55
CA ARG A 665 0.78 38.18 -23.70
C ARG A 665 0.21 39.33 -22.86
N ARG A 666 1.05 39.95 -22.04
CA ARG A 666 0.77 41.29 -21.47
C ARG A 666 0.94 42.32 -22.59
N PRO A 667 0.07 43.32 -22.71
CA PRO A 667 0.42 44.57 -23.38
C PRO A 667 1.20 45.46 -22.41
N GLU A 668 2.26 46.06 -22.91
CA GLU A 668 2.91 47.21 -22.30
C GLU A 668 1.97 48.41 -22.50
N GLU A 669 1.64 49.09 -21.41
CA GLU A 669 1.74 50.53 -21.12
C GLU A 669 1.24 50.78 -19.70
#